data_50856147b75111915b3f60611183af5b
#
_entry.id   50856147b75111915b3f60611183af5b
#
_cell.length_a   1.000
_cell.length_b   1.000
_cell.length_c   1.000
_cell.angle_alpha   90.00
_cell.angle_beta   90.00
_cell.angle_gamma   90.00
#
_symmetry.space_group_name_H-M   'P 1'
#
loop_
_entity.id
_entity.type
_entity.pdbx_description
1 polymer ?
#
loop_
_entity_poly.entity_id
_entity_poly.type
_entity_poly.pdbx_seq_one_letter_code
_entity_poly.pdbx_strand_id
1 'polypeptide(L)'
;MLKKENKYQFRERLEKVHPLRFYDFPAVPQNTFSFKDGDVIALNADAGDVIITAARDFCDYLFDTMNISARITRSGKGSVNITIDPSYGSYKAFKVTASEKGIDITAHDERGAAQALFFLEDEMSAEFAPFIKFGTTERAPLFAPRMTHSGYMLDEFPDWHLAQIAHAGMDAVLVMTTGKNSSLRGYTDFNDLIRRAAKWGIDVYAYSYYRSLCHPDDPAADGHYESTYGALFRQCPGLKGVVLVGESVGFPTRDPNASPLPYDANHVDGIPADKPSADFWPCTDYAPWLSKIKSIINRYTPDADIVFWSYNWGYADTAARQALIRSLPRDVSLLVTFETFEPIHLGGDVYEQVYDYTLSFAGPGRYFISEAEVAHECGIRLYAMTNTGGNTWDMGGVPYQPMPQQWRNRAAAVIDCKKKYNISGIMESHQYGFMPSIISEMIKFMYDTGCTDTDGELVRIMRRHFGAGHENEIISALSLWSEAIRLLSPSGEEQCGAFRVGPSFPFSIAGKYKYPADGCSKGYFMDSAYRPHNGTHQTSFAPSGLRMPYQRARLVKMLGLLEEGRKQLEAVGQINDEYAYLINLGHYMECVVTSGINAKDWYTATHALPVANDRNEIEKLICECERILDSERENVKRALPLAECDSRLGWDPRMEYVCDPARLEWKLRLLDHVQTTELDKFRKPNRWTIDGIK
;
A
#
# COMPACT_ATOMS: atom_id res chain seq x y z
N MET A 1 19.22 1.57 -21.42
CA MET A 1 17.78 1.41 -21.63
C MET A 1 17.39 -0.01 -21.24
N LEU A 2 16.33 -0.16 -20.46
CA LEU A 2 15.75 -1.46 -20.11
C LEU A 2 15.32 -2.21 -21.37
N LYS A 3 15.36 -3.54 -21.30
CA LYS A 3 14.89 -4.40 -22.38
C LYS A 3 13.40 -4.68 -22.22
N LYS A 4 12.69 -4.82 -23.33
CA LYS A 4 11.29 -5.25 -23.33
C LYS A 4 11.18 -6.62 -22.64
N GLU A 5 10.25 -6.76 -21.72
CA GLU A 5 9.95 -8.01 -21.05
C GLU A 5 9.15 -8.95 -21.97
N ASN A 6 9.48 -10.23 -21.96
CA ASN A 6 8.71 -11.24 -22.72
C ASN A 6 7.47 -11.73 -21.98
N LYS A 7 7.45 -11.57 -20.65
CA LYS A 7 6.38 -11.96 -19.71
C LYS A 7 6.44 -11.01 -18.51
N TYR A 8 5.72 -11.35 -17.47
CA TYR A 8 5.74 -10.66 -16.18
C TYR A 8 7.04 -10.97 -15.40
N GLN A 9 8.17 -10.46 -15.88
CA GLN A 9 9.52 -10.79 -15.37
C GLN A 9 9.77 -10.22 -13.97
N PHE A 10 8.94 -9.30 -13.50
CA PHE A 10 9.07 -8.82 -12.13
C PHE A 10 8.95 -9.96 -11.10
N ARG A 11 8.12 -10.97 -11.34
CA ARG A 11 8.03 -12.15 -10.45
C ARG A 11 9.36 -12.91 -10.39
N GLU A 12 9.99 -13.14 -11.53
CA GLU A 12 11.29 -13.83 -11.58
C GLU A 12 12.37 -13.06 -10.81
N ARG A 13 12.30 -11.71 -10.79
CA ARG A 13 13.21 -10.90 -9.98
C ARG A 13 12.89 -11.00 -8.49
N LEU A 14 11.61 -10.99 -8.12
CA LEU A 14 11.19 -11.14 -6.73
C LEU A 14 11.52 -12.52 -6.14
N GLU A 15 11.55 -13.58 -6.95
CA GLU A 15 11.94 -14.93 -6.51
C GLU A 15 13.38 -14.99 -5.98
N LYS A 16 14.21 -14.04 -6.37
CA LYS A 16 15.60 -13.91 -5.87
C LYS A 16 15.60 -13.06 -4.61
N VAL A 17 15.57 -13.70 -3.45
CA VAL A 17 15.60 -13.00 -2.14
C VAL A 17 16.92 -12.25 -1.98
N HIS A 18 18.04 -12.84 -2.44
CA HIS A 18 19.38 -12.26 -2.38
C HIS A 18 19.90 -11.94 -3.81
N PRO A 19 19.49 -10.82 -4.42
CA PRO A 19 19.80 -10.53 -5.83
C PRO A 19 21.20 -9.98 -6.06
N LEU A 20 21.83 -9.37 -5.05
CA LEU A 20 23.15 -8.76 -5.15
C LEU A 20 24.24 -9.82 -5.11
N ARG A 21 25.35 -9.59 -5.83
CA ARG A 21 26.52 -10.48 -5.81
C ARG A 21 27.80 -9.65 -5.81
N PHE A 22 28.69 -9.94 -4.86
CA PHE A 22 29.99 -9.29 -4.72
C PHE A 22 31.09 -10.33 -4.75
N TYR A 23 32.15 -10.12 -5.53
CA TYR A 23 33.23 -11.06 -5.72
C TYR A 23 34.60 -10.48 -5.35
N ASP A 24 34.79 -9.18 -5.55
CA ASP A 24 36.06 -8.50 -5.30
C ASP A 24 35.89 -7.65 -4.03
N PHE A 25 36.45 -8.12 -2.92
CA PHE A 25 36.38 -7.45 -1.64
C PHE A 25 37.63 -6.60 -1.40
N PRO A 26 37.49 -5.40 -0.81
CA PRO A 26 38.63 -4.61 -0.38
C PRO A 26 39.36 -5.30 0.77
N ALA A 27 40.56 -4.83 1.09
CA ALA A 27 41.28 -5.28 2.28
C ALA A 27 40.44 -5.06 3.53
N VAL A 28 40.45 -6.03 4.44
CA VAL A 28 39.67 -5.99 5.68
C VAL A 28 40.07 -4.75 6.50
N PRO A 29 39.13 -3.81 6.83
CA PRO A 29 39.46 -2.65 7.64
C PRO A 29 39.84 -3.05 9.07
N GLN A 30 40.57 -2.16 9.77
CA GLN A 30 40.84 -2.38 11.20
C GLN A 30 39.52 -2.37 11.99
N ASN A 31 39.49 -3.11 13.10
CA ASN A 31 38.32 -3.24 13.97
C ASN A 31 37.07 -3.76 13.23
N THR A 32 37.25 -4.76 12.38
CA THR A 32 36.20 -5.34 11.56
C THR A 32 36.31 -6.88 11.62
N PHE A 33 35.18 -7.53 11.85
CA PHE A 33 35.02 -8.97 11.64
C PHE A 33 34.77 -9.21 10.15
N SER A 34 35.46 -10.19 9.57
CA SER A 34 35.28 -10.58 8.17
C SER A 34 34.87 -12.05 8.11
N PHE A 35 33.73 -12.32 7.49
CA PHE A 35 33.31 -13.68 7.18
C PHE A 35 34.23 -14.35 6.17
N LYS A 36 34.37 -15.68 6.26
CA LYS A 36 35.19 -16.50 5.38
C LYS A 36 34.63 -17.90 5.22
N ASP A 37 35.08 -18.61 4.23
CA ASP A 37 34.71 -20.01 4.02
C ASP A 37 34.95 -20.88 5.25
N GLY A 38 33.92 -21.68 5.56
CA GLY A 38 33.91 -22.56 6.71
C GLY A 38 33.43 -21.94 8.00
N ASP A 39 33.05 -20.66 8.01
CA ASP A 39 32.45 -20.04 9.18
C ASP A 39 31.18 -20.79 9.66
N VAL A 40 30.97 -20.74 10.95
CA VAL A 40 29.94 -21.54 11.62
C VAL A 40 28.94 -20.65 12.34
N ILE A 41 27.67 -20.86 12.06
CA ILE A 41 26.55 -20.23 12.78
C ILE A 41 26.05 -21.22 13.83
N ALA A 42 26.30 -20.91 15.10
CA ALA A 42 25.97 -21.78 16.23
C ALA A 42 24.62 -21.38 16.80
N LEU A 43 23.68 -22.33 16.80
CA LEU A 43 22.34 -22.23 17.39
C LEU A 43 22.27 -23.03 18.69
N ASN A 44 21.32 -22.72 19.55
CA ASN A 44 20.96 -23.58 20.68
C ASN A 44 20.50 -24.96 20.20
N ALA A 45 20.67 -25.98 21.03
CA ALA A 45 20.25 -27.35 20.71
C ALA A 45 18.72 -27.48 20.48
N ASP A 46 17.94 -26.66 21.18
CA ASP A 46 16.48 -26.55 21.15
C ASP A 46 15.94 -25.48 20.19
N ALA A 47 16.78 -24.97 19.29
CA ALA A 47 16.40 -23.98 18.30
C ALA A 47 15.16 -24.43 17.49
N GLY A 48 14.14 -23.57 17.43
CA GLY A 48 12.91 -23.80 16.71
C GLY A 48 12.98 -23.44 15.23
N ASP A 49 11.87 -23.57 14.54
CA ASP A 49 11.81 -23.44 13.08
C ASP A 49 12.15 -22.03 12.57
N VAL A 50 11.82 -20.97 13.31
CA VAL A 50 12.05 -19.59 12.89
C VAL A 50 13.54 -19.30 12.76
N ILE A 51 14.30 -19.57 13.82
CA ILE A 51 15.74 -19.28 13.78
C ILE A 51 16.53 -20.25 12.86
N ILE A 52 16.05 -21.49 12.71
CA ILE A 52 16.65 -22.44 11.76
C ILE A 52 16.43 -21.94 10.32
N THR A 53 15.24 -21.44 10.01
CA THR A 53 14.90 -20.89 8.69
C THR A 53 15.77 -19.65 8.42
N ALA A 54 15.81 -18.70 9.36
CA ALA A 54 16.63 -17.49 9.20
C ALA A 54 18.14 -17.79 9.11
N ALA A 55 18.65 -18.78 9.86
CA ALA A 55 20.06 -19.15 9.77
C ALA A 55 20.41 -19.84 8.44
N ARG A 56 19.50 -20.59 7.83
CA ARG A 56 19.67 -21.15 6.48
C ARG A 56 19.68 -20.04 5.44
N ASP A 57 18.72 -19.15 5.51
CA ASP A 57 18.62 -17.99 4.63
C ASP A 57 19.88 -17.11 4.73
N PHE A 58 20.40 -16.89 5.93
CA PHE A 58 21.67 -16.19 6.12
C PHE A 58 22.86 -16.93 5.50
N CYS A 59 22.90 -18.26 5.55
CA CYS A 59 23.91 -19.04 4.83
C CYS A 59 23.75 -18.90 3.31
N ASP A 60 22.52 -18.89 2.80
CA ASP A 60 22.23 -18.66 1.40
C ASP A 60 22.63 -17.23 0.98
N TYR A 61 22.38 -16.22 1.80
CA TYR A 61 22.89 -14.87 1.60
C TYR A 61 24.43 -14.82 1.53
N LEU A 62 25.12 -15.42 2.49
CA LEU A 62 26.58 -15.47 2.47
C LEU A 62 27.11 -16.13 1.20
N PHE A 63 26.45 -17.20 0.75
CA PHE A 63 26.85 -17.91 -0.47
C PHE A 63 26.50 -17.13 -1.75
N ASP A 64 25.25 -16.69 -1.88
CA ASP A 64 24.77 -16.05 -3.09
C ASP A 64 25.28 -14.62 -3.25
N THR A 65 25.33 -13.84 -2.17
CA THR A 65 25.74 -12.43 -2.21
C THR A 65 27.24 -12.25 -1.97
N MET A 66 27.81 -12.93 -0.98
CA MET A 66 29.21 -12.74 -0.55
C MET A 66 30.15 -13.82 -1.02
N ASN A 67 29.68 -14.81 -1.77
CA ASN A 67 30.50 -15.93 -2.26
C ASN A 67 31.27 -16.68 -1.15
N ILE A 68 30.62 -16.84 0.02
CA ILE A 68 31.19 -17.46 1.22
C ILE A 68 30.33 -18.65 1.62
N SER A 69 30.97 -19.82 1.79
CA SER A 69 30.30 -21.02 2.29
C SER A 69 30.34 -21.08 3.82
N ALA A 70 29.20 -20.91 4.47
CA ALA A 70 29.01 -21.06 5.90
C ALA A 70 28.18 -22.31 6.23
N ARG A 71 28.19 -22.75 7.49
CA ARG A 71 27.42 -23.90 7.96
C ARG A 71 26.79 -23.65 9.31
N ILE A 72 25.69 -24.32 9.56
CA ILE A 72 24.97 -24.27 10.84
C ILE A 72 25.38 -25.41 11.74
N THR A 73 25.51 -25.15 13.04
CA THR A 73 25.68 -26.17 14.07
C THR A 73 24.72 -25.97 15.23
N ARG A 74 24.32 -27.05 15.87
CA ARG A 74 23.54 -27.04 17.13
C ARG A 74 24.39 -27.46 18.34
N SER A 75 25.70 -27.54 18.16
CA SER A 75 26.63 -27.93 19.22
C SER A 75 27.93 -27.13 19.11
N GLY A 76 28.41 -26.65 20.24
CA GLY A 76 29.66 -25.91 20.35
C GLY A 76 29.51 -24.42 20.02
N LYS A 77 30.62 -23.77 19.72
CA LYS A 77 30.72 -22.35 19.36
C LYS A 77 31.00 -22.18 17.88
N GLY A 78 30.57 -21.07 17.31
CA GLY A 78 30.80 -20.67 15.94
C GLY A 78 31.41 -19.29 15.83
N SER A 79 31.57 -18.85 14.59
CA SER A 79 31.90 -17.46 14.25
C SER A 79 30.75 -16.52 14.59
N VAL A 80 29.51 -17.02 14.47
CA VAL A 80 28.28 -16.37 14.97
C VAL A 80 27.65 -17.27 16.02
N ASN A 81 27.39 -16.74 17.21
CA ASN A 81 26.75 -17.48 18.31
C ASN A 81 25.40 -16.82 18.63
N ILE A 82 24.32 -17.58 18.58
CA ILE A 82 22.96 -17.08 18.80
C ILE A 82 22.40 -17.63 20.10
N THR A 83 21.95 -16.75 20.99
CA THR A 83 21.32 -17.07 22.27
C THR A 83 19.94 -16.44 22.36
N ILE A 84 18.94 -17.26 22.63
CA ILE A 84 17.59 -16.79 22.96
C ILE A 84 17.49 -16.62 24.46
N ASP A 85 17.20 -15.40 24.91
CA ASP A 85 17.04 -15.03 26.31
C ASP A 85 15.74 -14.24 26.48
N PRO A 86 14.64 -14.88 26.92
CA PRO A 86 13.36 -14.21 27.16
C PRO A 86 13.39 -13.08 28.18
N SER A 87 14.47 -12.98 29.01
CA SER A 87 14.64 -11.87 29.92
C SER A 87 15.27 -10.64 29.28
N TYR A 88 15.82 -10.77 28.06
CA TYR A 88 16.43 -9.66 27.33
C TYR A 88 15.36 -8.80 26.61
N GLY A 89 15.24 -7.55 27.01
CA GLY A 89 14.40 -6.57 26.31
C GLY A 89 12.91 -6.96 26.26
N SER A 90 12.33 -6.90 25.06
CA SER A 90 10.93 -7.21 24.79
C SER A 90 10.78 -7.94 23.44
N TYR A 91 9.54 -8.23 23.04
CA TYR A 91 9.23 -8.89 21.78
C TYR A 91 10.12 -8.42 20.61
N LYS A 92 10.77 -9.36 19.93
CA LYS A 92 11.69 -9.14 18.81
C LYS A 92 12.93 -8.30 19.10
N ALA A 93 13.21 -7.96 20.37
CA ALA A 93 14.44 -7.25 20.69
C ALA A 93 15.66 -8.14 20.45
N PHE A 94 16.74 -7.52 19.97
CA PHE A 94 18.03 -8.21 19.79
C PHE A 94 19.22 -7.30 20.08
N LYS A 95 20.34 -7.93 20.39
CA LYS A 95 21.65 -7.33 20.52
C LYS A 95 22.65 -8.12 19.70
N VAL A 96 23.41 -7.43 18.87
CA VAL A 96 24.54 -7.95 18.10
C VAL A 96 25.82 -7.34 18.67
N THR A 97 26.78 -8.17 19.05
CA THR A 97 28.12 -7.74 19.50
C THR A 97 29.18 -8.37 18.60
N ALA A 98 29.81 -7.55 17.77
CA ALA A 98 30.89 -7.96 16.88
C ALA A 98 32.27 -7.63 17.51
N SER A 99 33.21 -8.59 17.46
CA SER A 99 34.55 -8.47 17.99
C SER A 99 35.53 -9.29 17.15
N GLU A 100 36.82 -9.23 17.48
CA GLU A 100 37.85 -10.07 16.86
C GLU A 100 37.55 -11.59 17.02
N LYS A 101 36.79 -11.98 18.06
CA LYS A 101 36.47 -13.38 18.36
C LYS A 101 35.27 -13.93 17.59
N GLY A 102 34.53 -13.07 16.90
CA GLY A 102 33.28 -13.39 16.21
C GLY A 102 32.13 -12.45 16.56
N ILE A 103 30.94 -12.92 16.29
CA ILE A 103 29.67 -12.20 16.50
C ILE A 103 28.81 -12.96 17.51
N ASP A 104 28.43 -12.31 18.58
CA ASP A 104 27.47 -12.83 19.56
C ASP A 104 26.14 -12.11 19.41
N ILE A 105 25.06 -12.87 19.22
CA ILE A 105 23.68 -12.40 19.13
C ILE A 105 22.92 -12.86 20.38
N THR A 106 22.29 -11.91 21.08
CA THR A 106 21.32 -12.19 22.17
C THR A 106 19.98 -11.62 21.73
N ALA A 107 18.94 -12.41 21.78
CA ALA A 107 17.60 -11.98 21.39
C ALA A 107 16.53 -12.44 22.38
N HIS A 108 15.46 -11.65 22.50
CA HIS A 108 14.31 -11.98 23.36
C HIS A 108 13.64 -13.30 22.94
N ASP A 109 13.49 -13.47 21.62
CA ASP A 109 12.82 -14.60 20.98
C ASP A 109 13.47 -14.94 19.63
N GLU A 110 13.01 -15.99 18.99
CA GLU A 110 13.53 -16.41 17.68
C GLU A 110 13.29 -15.40 16.57
N ARG A 111 12.21 -14.62 16.62
CA ARG A 111 11.93 -13.55 15.66
C ARG A 111 12.95 -12.42 15.79
N GLY A 112 13.34 -12.07 17.01
CA GLY A 112 14.43 -11.12 17.28
C GLY A 112 15.78 -11.63 16.77
N ALA A 113 16.09 -12.90 16.98
CA ALA A 113 17.32 -13.51 16.48
C ALA A 113 17.35 -13.53 14.94
N ALA A 114 16.22 -13.80 14.29
CA ALA A 114 16.10 -13.69 12.82
C ALA A 114 16.35 -12.26 12.32
N GLN A 115 15.77 -11.26 12.99
CA GLN A 115 16.02 -9.84 12.66
C GLN A 115 17.48 -9.45 12.85
N ALA A 116 18.20 -10.04 13.83
CA ALA A 116 19.62 -9.82 14.00
C ALA A 116 20.45 -10.36 12.83
N LEU A 117 20.09 -11.50 12.25
CA LEU A 117 20.74 -12.04 11.06
C LEU A 117 20.47 -11.14 9.84
N PHE A 118 19.23 -10.71 9.61
CA PHE A 118 18.87 -9.78 8.53
C PHE A 118 19.57 -8.42 8.70
N PHE A 119 19.77 -7.96 9.93
CA PHE A 119 20.59 -6.77 10.20
C PHE A 119 22.04 -6.96 9.76
N LEU A 120 22.66 -8.14 9.97
CA LEU A 120 24.01 -8.41 9.49
C LEU A 120 24.09 -8.39 7.96
N GLU A 121 23.06 -8.88 7.27
CA GLU A 121 22.96 -8.80 5.80
C GLU A 121 22.88 -7.35 5.31
N ASP A 122 22.07 -6.52 5.94
CA ASP A 122 21.96 -5.09 5.63
C ASP A 122 23.31 -4.38 5.81
N GLU A 123 24.04 -4.67 6.89
CA GLU A 123 25.36 -4.10 7.15
C GLU A 123 26.38 -4.51 6.08
N MET A 124 26.47 -5.80 5.77
CA MET A 124 27.39 -6.31 4.75
C MET A 124 27.06 -5.80 3.35
N SER A 125 25.78 -5.73 2.99
CA SER A 125 25.35 -5.21 1.70
C SER A 125 25.67 -3.71 1.54
N ALA A 126 25.60 -2.92 2.59
CA ALA A 126 25.96 -1.50 2.56
C ALA A 126 27.47 -1.27 2.42
N GLU A 127 28.30 -2.19 2.89
CA GLU A 127 29.76 -2.13 2.74
C GLU A 127 30.25 -2.84 1.45
N PHE A 128 29.38 -3.51 0.69
CA PHE A 128 29.71 -4.36 -0.47
C PHE A 128 30.77 -5.42 -0.16
N ALA A 129 30.79 -5.86 1.10
CA ALA A 129 31.82 -6.78 1.59
C ALA A 129 31.30 -7.56 2.81
N PRO A 130 31.82 -8.77 3.07
CA PRO A 130 31.41 -9.60 4.19
C PRO A 130 31.98 -9.09 5.53
N PHE A 131 31.82 -7.80 5.82
CA PHE A 131 32.46 -7.10 6.91
C PHE A 131 31.43 -6.56 7.93
N ILE A 132 31.69 -6.81 9.20
CA ILE A 132 30.92 -6.24 10.32
C ILE A 132 31.87 -5.47 11.23
N LYS A 133 31.67 -4.18 11.41
CA LYS A 133 32.46 -3.31 12.31
C LYS A 133 32.31 -3.78 13.77
N PHE A 134 33.42 -3.76 14.51
CA PHE A 134 33.37 -4.09 15.94
C PHE A 134 32.49 -3.09 16.70
N GLY A 135 31.72 -3.62 17.61
CA GLY A 135 30.82 -2.83 18.43
C GLY A 135 29.60 -3.61 18.88
N THR A 136 28.69 -2.90 19.54
CA THR A 136 27.41 -3.46 19.97
C THR A 136 26.27 -2.62 19.39
N THR A 137 25.32 -3.31 18.77
CA THR A 137 24.06 -2.72 18.30
C THR A 137 22.91 -3.40 18.97
N GLU A 138 21.96 -2.60 19.47
CA GLU A 138 20.72 -3.05 20.08
C GLU A 138 19.54 -2.50 19.29
N ARG A 139 18.54 -3.34 19.05
CA ARG A 139 17.31 -3.01 18.31
C ARG A 139 16.09 -3.65 18.95
N ALA A 140 14.97 -2.97 18.86
CA ALA A 140 13.66 -3.53 19.15
C ALA A 140 12.60 -2.81 18.29
N PRO A 141 11.54 -3.50 17.83
CA PRO A 141 10.53 -2.86 17.03
C PRO A 141 9.73 -1.84 17.84
N LEU A 142 9.41 -0.70 17.22
CA LEU A 142 8.50 0.28 17.80
C LEU A 142 7.04 -0.19 17.75
N PHE A 143 6.69 -1.00 16.78
CA PHE A 143 5.32 -1.47 16.54
C PHE A 143 5.28 -2.99 16.40
N ALA A 144 4.25 -3.60 16.99
CA ALA A 144 3.92 -5.01 16.84
C ALA A 144 2.39 -5.21 16.99
N PRO A 145 1.73 -5.87 16.01
CA PRO A 145 2.28 -6.34 14.76
C PRO A 145 2.50 -5.22 13.72
N ARG A 146 3.43 -5.46 12.79
CA ARG A 146 3.57 -4.76 11.52
C ARG A 146 2.99 -5.64 10.44
N MET A 147 1.91 -5.18 9.77
CA MET A 147 1.11 -6.02 8.88
C MET A 147 1.18 -5.53 7.43
N THR A 148 1.25 -6.48 6.49
CA THR A 148 1.01 -6.21 5.07
C THR A 148 -0.17 -6.99 4.55
N HIS A 149 -0.92 -6.39 3.63
CA HIS A 149 -2.07 -7.03 2.98
C HIS A 149 -1.64 -7.83 1.75
N SER A 150 -2.47 -8.78 1.30
CA SER A 150 -2.30 -9.45 0.01
C SER A 150 -2.40 -8.46 -1.16
N GLY A 151 -1.68 -8.75 -2.23
CA GLY A 151 -1.65 -7.94 -3.44
C GLY A 151 -0.62 -8.40 -4.46
N TYR A 152 -0.51 -7.73 -5.60
CA TYR A 152 0.41 -8.06 -6.69
C TYR A 152 0.34 -9.50 -7.19
N MET A 153 -0.86 -10.10 -7.22
CA MET A 153 -1.07 -11.53 -7.55
C MET A 153 -0.24 -12.50 -6.68
N LEU A 154 0.02 -12.12 -5.43
CA LEU A 154 0.82 -12.89 -4.47
C LEU A 154 0.01 -13.28 -3.23
N ASP A 155 -1.29 -13.47 -3.39
CA ASP A 155 -2.22 -13.79 -2.29
C ASP A 155 -1.92 -15.15 -1.64
N GLU A 156 -1.27 -16.05 -2.37
CA GLU A 156 -0.76 -17.32 -1.86
C GLU A 156 0.51 -17.16 -1.03
N PHE A 157 1.14 -16.00 -1.03
CA PHE A 157 2.38 -15.69 -0.32
C PHE A 157 3.43 -16.81 -0.46
N PRO A 158 4.08 -16.97 -1.62
CA PRO A 158 5.13 -17.98 -1.79
C PRO A 158 6.29 -17.78 -0.81
N ASP A 159 7.05 -18.81 -0.51
CA ASP A 159 8.07 -18.81 0.55
C ASP A 159 9.11 -17.69 0.36
N TRP A 160 9.53 -17.41 -0.88
CA TRP A 160 10.44 -16.30 -1.17
C TRP A 160 9.81 -14.94 -0.85
N HIS A 161 8.48 -14.79 -0.98
CA HIS A 161 7.78 -13.55 -0.62
C HIS A 161 7.64 -13.40 0.91
N LEU A 162 7.36 -14.51 1.61
CA LEU A 162 7.39 -14.53 3.08
C LEU A 162 8.79 -14.16 3.62
N ALA A 163 9.86 -14.66 2.98
CA ALA A 163 11.23 -14.25 3.29
C ALA A 163 11.40 -12.73 3.19
N GLN A 164 11.01 -12.13 2.06
CA GLN A 164 11.12 -10.68 1.85
C GLN A 164 10.31 -9.86 2.87
N ILE A 165 9.11 -10.32 3.24
CA ILE A 165 8.28 -9.69 4.27
C ILE A 165 8.97 -9.76 5.64
N ALA A 166 9.59 -10.90 5.98
CA ALA A 166 10.35 -11.06 7.22
C ALA A 166 11.59 -10.15 7.25
N HIS A 167 12.35 -10.05 6.15
CA HIS A 167 13.49 -9.13 6.01
C HIS A 167 13.09 -7.67 6.17
N ALA A 168 11.89 -7.29 5.74
CA ALA A 168 11.33 -5.95 5.97
C ALA A 168 10.91 -5.68 7.43
N GLY A 169 11.09 -6.66 8.33
CA GLY A 169 10.75 -6.55 9.75
C GLY A 169 9.26 -6.64 10.03
N MET A 170 8.44 -7.09 9.08
CA MET A 170 6.99 -7.28 9.28
C MET A 170 6.70 -8.58 10.04
N ASP A 171 5.55 -8.60 10.72
CA ASP A 171 5.15 -9.69 11.63
C ASP A 171 3.93 -10.44 11.16
N ALA A 172 3.14 -9.88 10.25
CA ALA A 172 1.88 -10.46 9.86
C ALA A 172 1.51 -10.18 8.40
N VAL A 173 0.78 -11.12 7.83
CA VAL A 173 0.11 -10.97 6.54
C VAL A 173 -1.40 -11.03 6.73
N LEU A 174 -2.11 -10.19 5.97
CA LEU A 174 -3.56 -10.15 5.92
C LEU A 174 -4.03 -10.73 4.60
N VAL A 175 -4.90 -11.73 4.67
CA VAL A 175 -5.49 -12.38 3.48
C VAL A 175 -6.97 -12.08 3.40
N MET A 176 -7.39 -11.49 2.29
CA MET A 176 -8.81 -11.28 2.02
C MET A 176 -9.53 -12.63 1.92
N THR A 177 -10.61 -12.79 2.67
CA THR A 177 -11.38 -14.02 2.66
C THR A 177 -12.89 -13.79 2.61
N THR A 178 -13.55 -14.61 1.81
CA THR A 178 -15.01 -14.76 1.78
C THR A 178 -15.45 -16.11 2.34
N GLY A 179 -14.50 -16.93 2.78
CA GLY A 179 -14.71 -18.26 3.33
C GLY A 179 -13.39 -19.00 3.51
N LYS A 180 -13.46 -20.19 4.13
CA LYS A 180 -12.29 -21.05 4.24
C LYS A 180 -11.69 -21.32 2.85
N ASN A 181 -10.38 -21.12 2.72
CA ASN A 181 -9.63 -21.33 1.49
C ASN A 181 -10.18 -20.56 0.27
N SER A 182 -10.94 -19.51 0.50
CA SER A 182 -11.50 -18.66 -0.53
C SER A 182 -10.98 -17.22 -0.36
N SER A 183 -10.09 -16.81 -1.22
CA SER A 183 -9.66 -15.42 -1.36
C SER A 183 -10.45 -14.70 -2.46
N LEU A 184 -10.29 -13.39 -2.62
CA LEU A 184 -10.93 -12.65 -3.72
C LEU A 184 -10.50 -13.14 -5.10
N ARG A 185 -9.35 -13.79 -5.21
CA ARG A 185 -8.76 -14.27 -6.47
C ARG A 185 -8.93 -15.78 -6.70
N GLY A 186 -9.53 -16.47 -5.75
CA GLY A 186 -9.78 -17.89 -5.87
C GLY A 186 -9.40 -18.68 -4.63
N TYR A 187 -8.63 -19.74 -4.81
CA TYR A 187 -8.27 -20.64 -3.75
C TYR A 187 -6.94 -20.30 -3.10
N THR A 188 -6.94 -20.23 -1.75
CA THR A 188 -5.73 -20.14 -0.93
C THR A 188 -5.88 -21.14 0.23
N ASP A 189 -4.96 -22.09 0.36
CA ASP A 189 -4.93 -23.00 1.52
C ASP A 189 -4.39 -22.26 2.74
N PHE A 190 -5.29 -21.82 3.63
CA PHE A 190 -4.92 -21.08 4.84
C PHE A 190 -4.02 -21.88 5.78
N ASN A 191 -4.25 -23.20 5.94
CA ASN A 191 -3.42 -24.00 6.84
C ASN A 191 -2.00 -24.19 6.28
N ASP A 192 -1.86 -24.32 4.96
CA ASP A 192 -0.54 -24.33 4.32
C ASP A 192 0.15 -23.00 4.49
N LEU A 193 -0.54 -21.89 4.20
CA LEU A 193 0.03 -20.54 4.39
C LEU A 193 0.46 -20.29 5.84
N ILE A 194 -0.39 -20.63 6.83
CA ILE A 194 -0.06 -20.52 8.26
C ILE A 194 1.22 -21.28 8.59
N ARG A 195 1.32 -22.53 8.13
CA ARG A 195 2.51 -23.38 8.37
C ARG A 195 3.77 -22.82 7.74
N ARG A 196 3.70 -22.27 6.53
CA ARG A 196 4.84 -21.67 5.82
C ARG A 196 5.25 -20.33 6.45
N ALA A 197 4.29 -19.46 6.74
CA ALA A 197 4.49 -18.16 7.37
C ALA A 197 5.12 -18.30 8.77
N ALA A 198 4.68 -19.29 9.56
CA ALA A 198 5.22 -19.56 10.88
C ALA A 198 6.73 -19.82 10.89
N LYS A 199 7.29 -20.43 9.83
CA LYS A 199 8.74 -20.65 9.70
C LYS A 199 9.54 -19.36 9.56
N TRP A 200 8.91 -18.30 9.06
CA TRP A 200 9.48 -16.96 8.97
C TRP A 200 9.13 -16.07 10.15
N GLY A 201 8.42 -16.60 11.15
CA GLY A 201 7.93 -15.83 12.28
C GLY A 201 6.81 -14.85 11.90
N ILE A 202 6.04 -15.16 10.86
CA ILE A 202 4.96 -14.33 10.36
C ILE A 202 3.61 -14.95 10.76
N ASP A 203 2.74 -14.13 11.34
CA ASP A 203 1.37 -14.49 11.68
C ASP A 203 0.44 -14.27 10.48
N VAL A 204 -0.64 -15.06 10.40
CA VAL A 204 -1.65 -14.92 9.34
C VAL A 204 -2.95 -14.41 9.95
N TYR A 205 -3.47 -13.31 9.42
CA TYR A 205 -4.78 -12.75 9.76
C TYR A 205 -5.75 -12.91 8.59
N ALA A 206 -7.02 -13.18 8.90
CA ALA A 206 -8.08 -13.07 7.93
C ALA A 206 -8.55 -11.61 7.82
N TYR A 207 -8.59 -11.04 6.62
CA TYR A 207 -9.31 -9.80 6.35
C TYR A 207 -10.69 -10.16 5.83
N SER A 208 -11.73 -9.87 6.62
CA SER A 208 -13.04 -10.48 6.42
C SER A 208 -13.90 -9.74 5.40
N TYR A 209 -14.34 -10.46 4.38
CA TYR A 209 -15.43 -10.09 3.48
C TYR A 209 -16.70 -10.92 3.71
N TYR A 210 -16.82 -11.61 4.85
CA TYR A 210 -18.09 -12.23 5.24
C TYR A 210 -19.15 -11.17 5.47
N ARG A 211 -20.28 -11.28 4.78
CA ARG A 211 -21.44 -10.41 5.01
C ARG A 211 -22.12 -10.77 6.33
N SER A 212 -22.16 -9.83 7.26
CA SER A 212 -22.90 -9.96 8.53
C SER A 212 -24.36 -9.58 8.30
N LEU A 213 -25.17 -10.57 7.91
CA LEU A 213 -26.57 -10.37 7.52
C LEU A 213 -27.57 -10.50 8.69
N CYS A 214 -27.10 -10.96 9.85
CA CYS A 214 -27.92 -11.21 11.03
C CYS A 214 -27.52 -10.25 12.15
N HIS A 215 -28.47 -9.47 12.66
CA HIS A 215 -28.20 -8.61 13.81
C HIS A 215 -27.75 -9.45 15.02
N PRO A 216 -26.77 -9.02 15.81
CA PRO A 216 -26.19 -9.84 16.89
C PRO A 216 -27.20 -10.27 17.97
N ASP A 217 -28.30 -9.53 18.16
CA ASP A 217 -29.37 -9.86 19.11
C ASP A 217 -30.48 -10.74 18.52
N ASP A 218 -30.38 -11.14 17.24
CA ASP A 218 -31.38 -12.00 16.64
C ASP A 218 -31.19 -13.46 17.11
N PRO A 219 -32.26 -14.23 17.25
CA PRO A 219 -32.17 -15.64 17.64
C PRO A 219 -31.29 -16.50 16.70
N ALA A 220 -31.18 -16.12 15.42
CA ALA A 220 -30.37 -16.79 14.43
C ALA A 220 -28.90 -16.39 14.43
N ALA A 221 -28.48 -15.37 15.19
CA ALA A 221 -27.15 -14.79 15.16
C ALA A 221 -26.05 -15.81 15.51
N ASP A 222 -26.27 -16.62 16.53
CA ASP A 222 -25.27 -17.63 16.94
C ASP A 222 -25.00 -18.64 15.81
N GLY A 223 -26.05 -19.12 15.14
CA GLY A 223 -25.92 -20.04 14.00
C GLY A 223 -25.24 -19.37 12.79
N HIS A 224 -25.59 -18.12 12.50
CA HIS A 224 -24.99 -17.36 11.42
C HIS A 224 -23.47 -17.15 11.63
N TYR A 225 -23.08 -16.63 12.79
CA TYR A 225 -21.67 -16.36 13.06
C TYR A 225 -20.85 -17.63 13.34
N GLU A 226 -21.46 -18.70 13.87
CA GLU A 226 -20.81 -19.99 13.97
C GLU A 226 -20.55 -20.61 12.59
N SER A 227 -21.47 -20.45 11.63
CA SER A 227 -21.30 -20.97 10.26
C SER A 227 -20.27 -20.19 9.43
N THR A 228 -19.92 -18.97 9.81
CA THR A 228 -18.92 -18.10 9.16
C THR A 228 -17.61 -18.10 9.96
N TYR A 229 -17.50 -17.23 10.93
CA TYR A 229 -16.26 -17.05 11.73
C TYR A 229 -15.93 -18.29 12.59
N GLY A 230 -16.92 -18.93 13.19
CA GLY A 230 -16.72 -20.16 13.94
C GLY A 230 -16.17 -21.28 13.06
N ALA A 231 -16.75 -21.48 11.88
CA ALA A 231 -16.28 -22.46 10.92
C ALA A 231 -14.86 -22.15 10.42
N LEU A 232 -14.53 -20.88 10.16
CA LEU A 232 -13.20 -20.49 9.73
C LEU A 232 -12.14 -20.82 10.79
N PHE A 233 -12.32 -20.37 12.03
CA PHE A 233 -11.32 -20.58 13.09
C PHE A 233 -11.25 -22.03 13.58
N ARG A 234 -12.36 -22.77 13.58
CA ARG A 234 -12.33 -24.21 13.84
C ARG A 234 -11.50 -24.99 12.82
N GLN A 235 -11.54 -24.57 11.55
CA GLN A 235 -10.83 -25.24 10.46
C GLN A 235 -9.42 -24.71 10.24
N CYS A 236 -9.14 -23.50 10.69
CA CYS A 236 -7.85 -22.83 10.58
C CYS A 236 -7.45 -22.26 11.95
N PRO A 237 -7.19 -23.11 12.96
CA PRO A 237 -6.95 -22.66 14.35
C PRO A 237 -5.63 -21.90 14.53
N GLY A 238 -4.74 -21.94 13.55
CA GLY A 238 -3.50 -21.16 13.54
C GLY A 238 -3.64 -19.74 13.03
N LEU A 239 -4.84 -19.29 12.63
CA LEU A 239 -5.09 -17.88 12.37
C LEU A 239 -4.86 -17.06 13.64
N LYS A 240 -4.05 -16.01 13.51
CA LYS A 240 -3.72 -15.11 14.64
C LYS A 240 -4.88 -14.20 15.01
N GLY A 241 -5.69 -13.83 14.04
CA GLY A 241 -6.81 -12.93 14.25
C GLY A 241 -7.62 -12.66 12.99
N VAL A 242 -8.54 -11.71 13.11
CA VAL A 242 -9.39 -11.25 12.01
C VAL A 242 -9.50 -9.73 12.03
N VAL A 243 -9.42 -9.13 10.85
CA VAL A 243 -9.74 -7.71 10.65
C VAL A 243 -11.18 -7.62 10.15
N LEU A 244 -12.01 -6.89 10.87
CA LEU A 244 -13.43 -6.65 10.62
C LEU A 244 -13.63 -5.21 10.20
N VAL A 245 -14.35 -5.00 9.12
CA VAL A 245 -14.67 -3.67 8.58
C VAL A 245 -16.18 -3.47 8.57
N GLY A 246 -16.63 -2.27 8.85
CA GLY A 246 -18.04 -1.91 8.83
C GLY A 246 -18.73 -2.18 7.50
N GLU A 247 -18.05 -2.05 6.38
CA GLU A 247 -18.54 -2.39 5.03
C GLU A 247 -19.09 -3.81 4.89
N SER A 248 -18.69 -4.72 5.77
CA SER A 248 -19.18 -6.11 5.80
C SER A 248 -20.51 -6.25 6.54
N VAL A 249 -20.99 -5.22 7.23
CA VAL A 249 -22.22 -5.26 8.00
C VAL A 249 -23.42 -5.01 7.09
N GLY A 250 -24.25 -6.02 6.90
CA GLY A 250 -25.40 -5.98 6.01
C GLY A 250 -26.75 -6.09 6.71
N PHE A 251 -26.81 -6.11 8.04
CA PHE A 251 -28.07 -6.07 8.78
C PHE A 251 -28.53 -4.64 8.99
N PRO A 252 -29.86 -4.37 9.04
CA PRO A 252 -30.40 -3.07 9.38
C PRO A 252 -30.00 -2.65 10.78
N THR A 253 -29.56 -1.39 10.94
CA THR A 253 -29.22 -0.86 12.26
C THR A 253 -30.46 -0.77 13.17
N ARG A 254 -30.25 -1.00 14.47
CA ARG A 254 -31.24 -0.76 15.52
C ARG A 254 -30.93 0.49 16.33
N ASP A 255 -29.87 1.21 15.99
CA ASP A 255 -29.54 2.50 16.60
C ASP A 255 -30.60 3.54 16.17
N PRO A 256 -31.36 4.13 17.12
CA PRO A 256 -32.35 5.13 16.78
C PRO A 256 -31.75 6.42 16.25
N ASN A 257 -30.46 6.68 16.47
CA ASN A 257 -29.77 7.89 16.05
C ASN A 257 -29.06 7.73 14.71
N ALA A 258 -28.95 6.51 14.18
CA ALA A 258 -28.31 6.29 12.88
C ALA A 258 -29.12 6.94 11.77
N SER A 259 -28.42 7.64 10.89
CA SER A 259 -29.00 8.24 9.70
C SER A 259 -28.20 7.79 8.47
N PRO A 260 -28.84 7.59 7.31
CA PRO A 260 -28.11 7.27 6.09
C PRO A 260 -27.18 8.42 5.71
N LEU A 261 -25.97 8.08 5.28
CA LEU A 261 -25.08 9.04 4.64
C LEU A 261 -25.61 9.40 3.25
N PRO A 262 -25.30 10.58 2.69
CA PRO A 262 -25.85 11.02 1.41
C PRO A 262 -25.60 10.08 0.22
N TYR A 263 -24.60 9.22 0.30
CA TYR A 263 -24.24 8.24 -0.73
C TYR A 263 -24.65 6.81 -0.38
N ASP A 264 -25.17 6.57 0.82
CA ASP A 264 -25.41 5.21 1.34
C ASP A 264 -26.76 4.63 0.91
N ALA A 265 -27.74 5.47 0.59
CA ALA A 265 -29.10 5.04 0.27
C ALA A 265 -29.23 3.99 -0.85
N ASN A 266 -28.14 3.73 -1.60
CA ASN A 266 -28.13 2.81 -2.76
C ASN A 266 -27.11 1.67 -2.63
N HIS A 267 -26.40 1.54 -1.52
CA HIS A 267 -25.21 0.66 -1.46
C HIS A 267 -25.49 -0.76 -0.97
N VAL A 268 -26.61 -1.02 -0.36
CA VAL A 268 -26.87 -2.34 0.21
C VAL A 268 -28.12 -2.95 -0.38
N ASP A 269 -27.94 -3.88 -1.30
CA ASP A 269 -29.01 -4.71 -1.85
C ASP A 269 -29.76 -5.44 -0.71
N GLY A 270 -31.05 -5.20 -0.62
CA GLY A 270 -31.95 -5.92 0.27
C GLY A 270 -32.15 -5.32 1.66
N ILE A 271 -31.62 -4.13 1.96
CA ILE A 271 -31.94 -3.39 3.17
C ILE A 271 -33.19 -2.51 2.92
N PRO A 272 -34.20 -2.53 3.83
CA PRO A 272 -35.34 -1.63 3.73
C PRO A 272 -34.91 -0.17 3.71
N ALA A 273 -35.50 0.63 2.81
CA ALA A 273 -35.15 2.04 2.64
C ALA A 273 -35.44 2.92 3.89
N ASP A 274 -36.26 2.42 4.81
CA ASP A 274 -36.62 3.09 6.08
C ASP A 274 -35.60 2.82 7.21
N LYS A 275 -34.66 1.87 7.02
CA LYS A 275 -33.60 1.54 7.99
C LYS A 275 -32.25 1.46 7.30
N PRO A 276 -31.37 2.44 7.53
CA PRO A 276 -30.04 2.39 6.95
C PRO A 276 -29.24 1.17 7.44
N SER A 277 -28.34 0.70 6.62
CA SER A 277 -27.31 -0.27 7.02
C SER A 277 -26.41 0.33 8.09
N ALA A 278 -25.84 -0.53 8.93
CA ALA A 278 -24.83 -0.12 9.89
C ALA A 278 -23.46 0.15 9.25
N ASP A 279 -23.23 -0.21 7.98
CA ASP A 279 -21.90 -0.25 7.36
C ASP A 279 -21.17 1.09 7.29
N PHE A 280 -21.87 2.20 7.07
CA PHE A 280 -21.27 3.54 6.93
C PHE A 280 -21.60 4.51 8.08
N TRP A 281 -22.09 4.00 9.21
CA TRP A 281 -22.44 4.83 10.34
C TRP A 281 -21.89 4.25 11.66
N PRO A 282 -21.30 5.09 12.54
CA PRO A 282 -20.80 4.63 13.85
C PRO A 282 -21.95 4.38 14.82
N CYS A 283 -22.69 3.29 14.61
CA CYS A 283 -23.88 2.95 15.40
C CYS A 283 -23.58 2.04 16.59
N THR A 284 -24.50 2.02 17.55
CA THR A 284 -24.40 1.22 18.78
C THR A 284 -24.40 -0.30 18.54
N ASP A 285 -24.84 -0.76 17.37
CA ASP A 285 -24.88 -2.18 17.01
C ASP A 285 -23.49 -2.85 16.93
N TYR A 286 -22.41 -2.06 16.73
CA TYR A 286 -21.05 -2.60 16.57
C TYR A 286 -20.52 -3.29 17.83
N ALA A 287 -20.78 -2.74 19.02
CA ALA A 287 -20.27 -3.33 20.25
C ALA A 287 -20.83 -4.75 20.51
N PRO A 288 -22.15 -5.01 20.41
CA PRO A 288 -22.69 -6.37 20.49
C PRO A 288 -22.27 -7.26 19.31
N TRP A 289 -22.12 -6.72 18.10
CA TRP A 289 -21.64 -7.45 16.94
C TRP A 289 -20.20 -7.98 17.15
N LEU A 290 -19.28 -7.13 17.57
CA LEU A 290 -17.91 -7.52 17.86
C LEU A 290 -17.82 -8.53 19.03
N SER A 291 -18.59 -8.30 20.09
CA SER A 291 -18.67 -9.21 21.24
C SER A 291 -19.17 -10.60 20.83
N LYS A 292 -20.18 -10.66 19.96
CA LYS A 292 -20.73 -11.91 19.43
C LYS A 292 -19.69 -12.67 18.62
N ILE A 293 -19.07 -12.03 17.61
CA ILE A 293 -18.04 -12.66 16.78
C ILE A 293 -16.88 -13.15 17.63
N LYS A 294 -16.38 -12.31 18.55
CA LYS A 294 -15.29 -12.65 19.45
C LYS A 294 -15.63 -13.87 20.30
N SER A 295 -16.81 -13.91 20.91
CA SER A 295 -17.23 -15.03 21.75
C SER A 295 -17.24 -16.36 20.99
N ILE A 296 -17.55 -16.33 19.70
CA ILE A 296 -17.55 -17.49 18.82
C ILE A 296 -16.13 -17.91 18.44
N ILE A 297 -15.31 -16.95 18.00
CA ILE A 297 -13.91 -17.21 17.61
C ILE A 297 -13.12 -17.77 18.79
N ASN A 298 -13.28 -17.21 19.99
CA ASN A 298 -12.54 -17.61 21.18
C ASN A 298 -12.84 -19.07 21.63
N ARG A 299 -13.89 -19.70 21.15
CA ARG A 299 -14.13 -21.13 21.35
C ARG A 299 -13.05 -22.01 20.70
N TYR A 300 -12.43 -21.51 19.62
CA TYR A 300 -11.46 -22.23 18.79
C TYR A 300 -10.05 -21.68 18.90
N THR A 301 -9.92 -20.35 19.06
CA THR A 301 -8.65 -19.63 19.20
C THR A 301 -8.83 -18.57 20.30
N PRO A 302 -8.58 -18.94 21.58
CA PRO A 302 -8.86 -18.06 22.72
C PRO A 302 -8.16 -16.72 22.69
N ASP A 303 -6.93 -16.67 22.15
CA ASP A 303 -6.08 -15.48 22.08
C ASP A 303 -6.12 -14.80 20.71
N ALA A 304 -7.18 -15.06 19.90
CA ALA A 304 -7.33 -14.41 18.61
C ALA A 304 -7.47 -12.90 18.76
N ASP A 305 -6.70 -12.14 17.98
CA ASP A 305 -6.80 -10.69 17.90
C ASP A 305 -8.00 -10.30 17.02
N ILE A 306 -8.99 -9.68 17.62
CA ILE A 306 -10.17 -9.15 16.91
C ILE A 306 -9.91 -7.68 16.63
N VAL A 307 -9.58 -7.38 15.40
CA VAL A 307 -9.26 -6.02 14.96
C VAL A 307 -10.48 -5.41 14.29
N PHE A 308 -10.99 -4.32 14.82
CA PHE A 308 -12.07 -3.58 14.22
C PHE A 308 -11.54 -2.32 13.55
N TRP A 309 -11.82 -2.16 12.25
CA TRP A 309 -11.40 -1.00 11.50
C TRP A 309 -12.58 -0.04 11.29
N SER A 310 -12.47 1.16 11.86
CA SER A 310 -13.46 2.23 11.78
C SER A 310 -13.49 2.97 10.44
N TYR A 311 -13.18 2.27 9.37
CA TYR A 311 -13.13 2.77 8.01
C TYR A 311 -14.46 3.40 7.56
N ASN A 312 -14.41 4.45 6.75
CA ASN A 312 -15.54 5.18 6.15
C ASN A 312 -16.36 6.09 7.07
N TRP A 313 -16.03 6.24 8.33
CA TRP A 313 -16.86 7.02 9.26
C TRP A 313 -16.48 8.49 9.40
N GLY A 314 -15.46 8.98 8.72
CA GLY A 314 -14.96 10.35 8.88
C GLY A 314 -15.96 11.45 8.49
N TYR A 315 -17.03 11.10 7.77
CA TYR A 315 -18.14 12.02 7.50
C TYR A 315 -19.11 12.16 8.66
N ALA A 316 -19.13 11.21 9.60
CA ALA A 316 -20.00 11.23 10.75
C ALA A 316 -19.50 12.22 11.81
N ASP A 317 -20.43 12.69 12.63
CA ASP A 317 -20.13 13.58 13.75
C ASP A 317 -19.09 12.96 14.69
N THR A 318 -18.12 13.77 15.11
CA THR A 318 -17.02 13.32 15.99
C THR A 318 -17.55 12.75 17.30
N ALA A 319 -18.58 13.34 17.88
CA ALA A 319 -19.14 12.85 19.14
C ALA A 319 -19.81 11.47 18.99
N ALA A 320 -20.48 11.22 17.85
CA ALA A 320 -21.05 9.90 17.55
C ALA A 320 -19.96 8.83 17.40
N ARG A 321 -18.89 9.12 16.67
CA ARG A 321 -17.74 8.21 16.52
C ARG A 321 -17.06 7.93 17.85
N GLN A 322 -16.83 8.94 18.65
CA GLN A 322 -16.23 8.81 19.97
C GLN A 322 -17.12 8.03 20.95
N ALA A 323 -18.45 8.24 20.90
CA ALA A 323 -19.39 7.49 21.72
C ALA A 323 -19.36 6.00 21.40
N LEU A 324 -19.29 5.65 20.11
CA LEU A 324 -19.13 4.26 19.71
C LEU A 324 -17.83 3.66 20.25
N ILE A 325 -16.69 4.31 20.07
CA ILE A 325 -15.41 3.79 20.54
C ILE A 325 -15.45 3.56 22.06
N ARG A 326 -16.08 4.45 22.84
CA ARG A 326 -16.29 4.25 24.29
C ARG A 326 -17.12 3.02 24.62
N SER A 327 -17.99 2.57 23.71
CA SER A 327 -18.84 1.39 23.89
C SER A 327 -18.17 0.07 23.51
N LEU A 328 -17.05 0.11 22.78
CA LEU A 328 -16.37 -1.09 22.29
C LEU A 328 -15.81 -1.97 23.44
N PRO A 329 -15.79 -3.30 23.26
CA PRO A 329 -15.09 -4.19 24.20
C PRO A 329 -13.62 -3.79 24.33
N ARG A 330 -13.09 -3.83 25.57
CA ARG A 330 -11.70 -3.38 25.86
C ARG A 330 -10.63 -4.36 25.37
N ASP A 331 -11.02 -5.54 25.03
CA ASP A 331 -10.18 -6.64 24.59
C ASP A 331 -10.25 -6.89 23.07
N VAL A 332 -10.67 -5.89 22.31
CA VAL A 332 -10.51 -5.79 20.85
C VAL A 332 -9.44 -4.77 20.50
N SER A 333 -8.91 -4.84 19.30
CA SER A 333 -8.02 -3.83 18.74
C SER A 333 -8.80 -2.89 17.81
N LEU A 334 -8.59 -1.58 17.93
CA LEU A 334 -9.15 -0.58 17.03
C LEU A 334 -8.11 -0.21 15.97
N LEU A 335 -8.43 -0.38 14.70
CA LEU A 335 -7.62 0.08 13.57
C LEU A 335 -8.24 1.36 12.99
N VAL A 336 -7.43 2.41 12.82
CA VAL A 336 -7.87 3.71 12.30
C VAL A 336 -6.97 4.12 11.14
N THR A 337 -7.56 4.65 10.07
CA THR A 337 -6.81 5.19 8.92
C THR A 337 -6.14 6.51 9.30
N PHE A 338 -4.86 6.64 8.95
CA PHE A 338 -3.99 7.68 9.50
C PHE A 338 -4.22 9.08 8.91
N GLU A 339 -4.54 9.19 7.61
CA GLU A 339 -4.55 10.45 6.88
C GLU A 339 -5.90 10.88 6.29
N THR A 340 -6.89 10.01 6.22
CA THR A 340 -8.17 10.28 5.53
C THR A 340 -9.01 11.36 6.22
N PHE A 341 -9.94 11.95 5.47
CA PHE A 341 -10.91 12.96 5.90
C PHE A 341 -10.31 14.30 6.37
N GLU A 342 -9.03 14.55 6.13
CA GLU A 342 -8.43 15.86 6.41
C GLU A 342 -8.78 16.87 5.31
N PRO A 343 -9.23 18.10 5.64
CA PRO A 343 -9.44 19.14 4.65
C PRO A 343 -8.11 19.72 4.18
N ILE A 344 -7.91 19.76 2.87
CA ILE A 344 -6.74 20.33 2.21
C ILE A 344 -7.12 21.66 1.56
N HIS A 345 -6.37 22.70 1.81
CA HIS A 345 -6.54 23.99 1.19
C HIS A 345 -5.85 24.02 -0.18
N LEU A 346 -6.60 24.31 -1.24
CA LEU A 346 -6.10 24.35 -2.61
C LEU A 346 -5.61 25.74 -3.03
N GLY A 347 -6.19 26.78 -2.45
CA GLY A 347 -5.92 28.19 -2.74
C GLY A 347 -7.22 29.03 -2.67
N GLY A 348 -7.13 30.32 -2.41
CA GLY A 348 -8.31 31.15 -2.16
C GLY A 348 -9.15 30.59 -1.00
N ASP A 349 -10.46 30.47 -1.18
CA ASP A 349 -11.38 29.85 -0.23
C ASP A 349 -11.79 28.43 -0.68
N VAL A 350 -10.94 27.77 -1.49
CA VAL A 350 -11.25 26.45 -2.04
C VAL A 350 -10.55 25.37 -1.24
N TYR A 351 -11.35 24.42 -0.76
CA TYR A 351 -10.92 23.26 0.00
C TYR A 351 -11.37 21.98 -0.70
N GLU A 352 -10.64 20.90 -0.45
CA GLU A 352 -11.10 19.54 -0.71
C GLU A 352 -10.79 18.67 0.51
N GLN A 353 -11.38 17.50 0.57
CA GLN A 353 -11.14 16.55 1.63
C GLN A 353 -10.26 15.41 1.09
N VAL A 354 -9.30 14.97 1.90
CA VAL A 354 -8.60 13.71 1.63
C VAL A 354 -9.63 12.61 1.59
N TYR A 355 -9.83 12.03 0.41
CA TYR A 355 -10.87 11.04 0.18
C TYR A 355 -10.44 9.68 0.71
N ASP A 356 -9.27 9.20 0.29
CA ASP A 356 -8.74 7.89 0.65
C ASP A 356 -7.21 7.97 0.85
N TYR A 357 -6.49 6.84 0.77
CA TYR A 357 -5.06 6.75 1.09
C TYR A 357 -4.21 7.60 0.17
N THR A 358 -3.47 8.53 0.77
CA THR A 358 -2.63 9.48 0.04
C THR A 358 -1.28 9.69 0.71
N LEU A 359 -0.24 9.92 -0.08
CA LEU A 359 1.05 10.42 0.38
C LEU A 359 1.16 11.96 0.29
N SER A 360 0.21 12.62 -0.39
CA SER A 360 0.23 14.09 -0.53
C SER A 360 0.09 14.81 0.82
N PHE A 361 -0.58 14.19 1.78
CA PHE A 361 -0.67 14.60 3.17
C PHE A 361 -0.04 13.52 4.07
N ALA A 362 0.99 13.89 4.82
CA ALA A 362 1.73 12.94 5.66
C ALA A 362 0.93 12.41 6.85
N GLY A 363 -0.13 13.09 7.26
CA GLY A 363 -0.91 12.77 8.46
C GLY A 363 -0.27 13.34 9.75
N PRO A 364 -0.88 13.11 10.91
CA PRO A 364 -2.18 12.46 11.11
C PRO A 364 -3.35 13.36 10.70
N GLY A 365 -4.44 12.78 10.19
CA GLY A 365 -5.69 13.51 9.96
C GLY A 365 -6.50 13.73 11.25
N ARG A 366 -7.40 14.71 11.26
CA ARG A 366 -8.28 15.03 12.41
C ARG A 366 -9.14 13.83 12.80
N TYR A 367 -9.56 13.04 11.81
CA TYR A 367 -10.29 11.80 12.01
C TYR A 367 -9.47 10.83 12.87
N PHE A 368 -8.23 10.53 12.48
CA PHE A 368 -7.33 9.67 13.25
C PHE A 368 -7.13 10.19 14.67
N ILE A 369 -6.81 11.48 14.81
CA ILE A 369 -6.55 12.09 16.12
C ILE A 369 -7.73 11.92 17.07
N SER A 370 -8.96 12.22 16.60
CA SER A 370 -10.16 12.16 17.43
C SER A 370 -10.51 10.75 17.90
N GLU A 371 -10.21 9.73 17.11
CA GLU A 371 -10.43 8.33 17.48
C GLU A 371 -9.30 7.79 18.37
N ALA A 372 -8.05 8.16 18.05
CA ALA A 372 -6.89 7.75 18.84
C ALA A 372 -6.94 8.29 20.27
N GLU A 373 -7.41 9.53 20.47
CA GLU A 373 -7.61 10.12 21.80
C GLU A 373 -8.55 9.28 22.66
N VAL A 374 -9.71 8.94 22.13
CA VAL A 374 -10.70 8.14 22.86
C VAL A 374 -10.24 6.69 23.07
N ALA A 375 -9.59 6.09 22.07
CA ALA A 375 -9.03 4.75 22.22
C ALA A 375 -8.00 4.72 23.36
N HIS A 376 -7.13 5.73 23.43
CA HIS A 376 -6.14 5.88 24.50
C HIS A 376 -6.81 6.09 25.86
N GLU A 377 -7.79 7.00 25.97
CA GLU A 377 -8.57 7.24 27.20
C GLU A 377 -9.25 5.97 27.71
N CYS A 378 -9.77 5.16 26.81
CA CYS A 378 -10.47 3.92 27.12
C CYS A 378 -9.57 2.72 27.35
N GLY A 379 -8.26 2.82 27.09
CA GLY A 379 -7.33 1.69 27.15
C GLY A 379 -7.58 0.62 26.08
N ILE A 380 -8.21 0.97 24.96
CA ILE A 380 -8.36 0.08 23.81
C ILE A 380 -7.02 0.02 23.06
N ARG A 381 -6.59 -1.18 22.65
CA ARG A 381 -5.39 -1.35 21.85
C ARG A 381 -5.59 -0.65 20.49
N LEU A 382 -4.72 0.31 20.19
CA LEU A 382 -4.80 1.11 18.99
C LEU A 382 -3.82 0.61 17.93
N TYR A 383 -4.32 0.39 16.71
CA TYR A 383 -3.56 0.16 15.49
C TYR A 383 -3.79 1.31 14.51
N ALA A 384 -2.79 1.61 13.69
CA ALA A 384 -2.90 2.64 12.66
C ALA A 384 -2.72 2.01 11.26
N MET A 385 -3.61 2.35 10.34
CA MET A 385 -3.43 2.06 8.91
C MET A 385 -2.63 3.20 8.29
N THR A 386 -1.37 2.95 7.90
CA THR A 386 -0.39 3.98 7.58
C THR A 386 0.10 3.99 6.13
N ASN A 387 -0.09 2.90 5.39
CA ASN A 387 0.46 2.66 4.05
C ASN A 387 1.99 2.77 3.94
N THR A 388 2.72 2.71 5.04
CA THR A 388 4.18 2.88 5.06
C THR A 388 4.97 1.75 4.38
N GLY A 389 4.29 0.76 3.83
CA GLY A 389 4.88 -0.22 2.90
C GLY A 389 5.38 0.36 1.57
N GLY A 390 5.09 1.63 1.29
CA GLY A 390 5.68 2.38 0.18
C GLY A 390 4.73 2.72 -0.96
N ASN A 391 3.42 2.45 -0.83
CA ASN A 391 2.43 2.78 -1.85
C ASN A 391 1.11 3.29 -1.24
N THR A 392 0.42 4.15 -1.99
CA THR A 392 -0.92 4.68 -1.68
C THR A 392 -1.80 4.65 -2.94
N TRP A 393 -3.03 5.16 -2.83
CA TRP A 393 -3.96 5.22 -3.96
C TRP A 393 -3.75 6.44 -4.87
N ASP A 394 -2.65 7.13 -4.72
CA ASP A 394 -2.39 8.38 -5.44
C ASP A 394 -2.01 8.21 -6.91
N MET A 395 -1.21 7.19 -7.24
CA MET A 395 -0.66 7.05 -8.58
C MET A 395 -1.05 5.74 -9.23
N GLY A 396 -1.49 5.83 -10.48
CA GLY A 396 -1.90 4.68 -11.26
C GLY A 396 -0.80 3.67 -11.50
N GLY A 397 -0.91 2.54 -10.81
CA GLY A 397 -0.14 1.37 -11.16
C GLY A 397 1.37 1.47 -11.01
N VAL A 398 1.87 2.24 -10.04
CA VAL A 398 3.31 2.22 -9.70
C VAL A 398 3.59 1.19 -8.61
N PRO A 399 4.73 0.49 -8.64
CA PRO A 399 5.05 -0.56 -7.66
C PRO A 399 5.31 0.00 -6.26
N TYR A 400 5.83 1.20 -6.17
CA TYR A 400 6.02 1.99 -4.96
C TYR A 400 6.22 3.46 -5.36
N GLN A 401 6.07 4.36 -4.40
CA GLN A 401 6.28 5.80 -4.61
C GLN A 401 7.67 6.19 -4.10
N PRO A 402 8.66 6.43 -4.97
CA PRO A 402 10.06 6.70 -4.62
C PRO A 402 10.25 8.13 -4.09
N MET A 403 9.62 8.45 -2.98
CA MET A 403 9.50 9.79 -2.38
C MET A 403 9.95 9.76 -0.92
N PRO A 404 11.23 9.43 -0.64
CA PRO A 404 11.70 9.07 0.70
C PRO A 404 11.51 10.19 1.73
N GLN A 405 11.63 11.48 1.37
CA GLN A 405 11.46 12.57 2.34
C GLN A 405 10.00 12.67 2.81
N GLN A 406 9.03 12.43 1.92
CA GLN A 406 7.61 12.49 2.30
C GLN A 406 7.20 11.25 3.11
N TRP A 407 7.71 10.07 2.77
CA TRP A 407 7.54 8.87 3.59
C TRP A 407 8.18 9.00 4.98
N ARG A 408 9.37 9.62 5.06
CA ARG A 408 10.01 9.96 6.34
C ARG A 408 9.13 10.87 7.19
N ASN A 409 8.52 11.89 6.60
CA ASN A 409 7.57 12.76 7.30
C ASN A 409 6.39 11.98 7.88
N ARG A 410 5.82 11.05 7.09
CA ARG A 410 4.76 10.17 7.58
C ARG A 410 5.23 9.27 8.73
N ALA A 411 6.34 8.58 8.56
CA ALA A 411 6.86 7.70 9.60
C ALA A 411 7.15 8.46 10.91
N ALA A 412 7.70 9.65 10.83
CA ALA A 412 7.93 10.52 11.98
C ALA A 412 6.62 10.89 12.69
N ALA A 413 5.58 11.26 11.91
CA ALA A 413 4.26 11.56 12.47
C ALA A 413 3.60 10.34 13.14
N VAL A 414 3.77 9.15 12.57
CA VAL A 414 3.30 7.88 13.18
C VAL A 414 4.03 7.61 14.50
N ILE A 415 5.35 7.80 14.55
CA ILE A 415 6.16 7.63 15.76
C ILE A 415 5.74 8.63 16.84
N ASP A 416 5.45 9.88 16.49
CA ASP A 416 4.98 10.88 17.45
C ASP A 416 3.58 10.56 17.97
N CYS A 417 2.69 10.05 17.12
CA CYS A 417 1.39 9.54 17.55
C CYS A 417 1.50 8.30 18.44
N LYS A 418 2.50 7.41 18.20
CA LYS A 418 2.79 6.31 19.11
C LYS A 418 3.12 6.79 20.53
N LYS A 419 3.99 7.80 20.64
CA LYS A 419 4.37 8.39 21.94
C LYS A 419 3.15 8.99 22.64
N LYS A 420 2.25 9.62 21.89
CA LYS A 420 1.08 10.33 22.44
C LYS A 420 -0.10 9.41 22.76
N TYR A 421 -0.40 8.46 21.89
CA TYR A 421 -1.62 7.64 21.95
C TYR A 421 -1.36 6.14 22.17
N ASN A 422 -0.10 5.75 22.36
CA ASN A 422 0.33 4.37 22.56
C ASN A 422 -0.11 3.42 21.45
N ILE A 423 0.11 3.82 20.16
CA ILE A 423 -0.14 2.92 19.03
C ILE A 423 0.68 1.65 19.22
N SER A 424 0.03 0.49 19.21
CA SER A 424 0.68 -0.81 19.39
C SER A 424 1.14 -1.41 18.06
N GLY A 425 0.25 -1.49 17.05
CA GLY A 425 0.52 -2.10 15.75
C GLY A 425 0.19 -1.18 14.60
N ILE A 426 0.64 -1.56 13.42
CA ILE A 426 0.39 -0.82 12.18
C ILE A 426 0.06 -1.77 11.02
N MET A 427 -0.81 -1.31 10.13
CA MET A 427 -1.06 -1.90 8.83
C MET A 427 -0.37 -1.05 7.76
N GLU A 428 0.64 -1.62 7.11
CA GLU A 428 1.54 -0.89 6.23
C GLU A 428 1.11 -0.89 4.77
N SER A 429 0.15 -1.71 4.41
CA SER A 429 -0.47 -1.67 3.08
C SER A 429 -1.91 -2.14 3.16
N HIS A 430 -2.76 -1.62 2.27
CA HIS A 430 -4.12 -2.09 2.07
C HIS A 430 -4.30 -2.43 0.58
N GLN A 431 -4.44 -3.71 0.27
CA GLN A 431 -4.62 -4.27 -1.07
C GLN A 431 -3.44 -4.09 -2.05
N TYR A 432 -2.36 -3.39 -1.66
CA TYR A 432 -1.16 -3.23 -2.50
C TYR A 432 -0.21 -4.42 -2.47
N GLY A 433 -0.31 -5.24 -1.42
CA GLY A 433 0.72 -6.22 -1.11
C GLY A 433 2.00 -5.56 -0.61
N PHE A 434 3.07 -6.33 -0.60
CA PHE A 434 4.40 -5.88 -0.24
C PHE A 434 5.32 -5.94 -1.47
N MET A 435 6.03 -4.85 -1.72
CA MET A 435 7.07 -4.76 -2.75
C MET A 435 8.37 -4.27 -2.08
N PRO A 436 9.44 -5.09 -2.06
CA PRO A 436 10.73 -4.63 -1.58
C PRO A 436 11.19 -3.37 -2.33
N SER A 437 11.61 -2.36 -1.59
CA SER A 437 11.97 -1.06 -2.15
C SER A 437 12.83 -0.25 -1.19
N ILE A 438 13.47 0.81 -1.70
CA ILE A 438 14.18 1.79 -0.87
C ILE A 438 13.30 2.39 0.24
N ILE A 439 11.98 2.42 0.04
CA ILE A 439 11.05 2.94 1.03
C ILE A 439 10.82 1.92 2.16
N SER A 440 10.56 0.66 1.82
CA SER A 440 10.35 -0.38 2.84
C SER A 440 11.58 -0.59 3.73
N GLU A 441 12.79 -0.45 3.17
CA GLU A 441 14.03 -0.50 3.96
C GLU A 441 14.17 0.72 4.89
N MET A 442 13.89 1.91 4.40
CA MET A 442 13.90 3.13 5.23
C MET A 442 12.89 3.02 6.39
N ILE A 443 11.70 2.53 6.11
CA ILE A 443 10.65 2.35 7.13
C ILE A 443 11.05 1.27 8.14
N LYS A 444 11.64 0.15 7.70
CA LYS A 444 12.20 -0.87 8.60
C LYS A 444 13.14 -0.24 9.62
N PHE A 445 14.09 0.57 9.15
CA PHE A 445 15.05 1.28 10.00
C PHE A 445 14.37 2.26 10.95
N MET A 446 13.45 3.10 10.45
CA MET A 446 12.77 4.11 11.27
C MET A 446 11.87 3.52 12.35
N TYR A 447 11.32 2.33 12.12
CA TYR A 447 10.43 1.65 13.07
C TYR A 447 11.16 0.76 14.07
N ASP A 448 12.44 1.01 14.23
CA ASP A 448 13.30 0.38 15.24
C ASP A 448 13.78 1.39 16.29
N THR A 449 13.97 0.93 17.53
CA THR A 449 14.43 1.79 18.66
C THR A 449 15.80 2.39 18.44
N GLY A 450 16.65 1.77 17.64
CA GLY A 450 18.01 2.20 17.38
C GLY A 450 18.16 3.20 16.23
N CYS A 451 17.07 3.72 15.68
CA CYS A 451 17.11 4.74 14.64
C CYS A 451 17.57 6.08 15.22
N THR A 452 18.83 6.42 14.98
CA THR A 452 19.43 7.68 15.46
C THR A 452 19.88 8.62 14.32
N ASP A 453 20.06 8.08 13.11
CA ASP A 453 20.52 8.83 11.92
C ASP A 453 19.78 8.36 10.66
N THR A 454 18.60 8.92 10.44
CA THR A 454 17.79 8.60 9.25
C THR A 454 18.43 9.08 7.95
N ASP A 455 19.16 10.20 7.96
CA ASP A 455 19.81 10.73 6.75
C ASP A 455 20.99 9.86 6.34
N GLY A 456 21.83 9.45 7.31
CA GLY A 456 22.91 8.51 7.07
C GLY A 456 22.42 7.15 6.60
N GLU A 457 21.30 6.63 7.14
CA GLU A 457 20.74 5.37 6.67
C GLU A 457 20.15 5.50 5.26
N LEU A 458 19.54 6.63 4.91
CA LEU A 458 19.06 6.84 3.54
C LEU A 458 20.23 6.83 2.53
N VAL A 459 21.39 7.41 2.88
CA VAL A 459 22.62 7.32 2.08
C VAL A 459 23.05 5.83 1.91
N ARG A 460 23.02 5.04 2.99
CA ARG A 460 23.35 3.62 2.96
C ARG A 460 22.40 2.81 2.07
N ILE A 461 21.09 3.12 2.13
CA ILE A 461 20.08 2.51 1.26
C ILE A 461 20.34 2.84 -0.20
N MET A 462 20.61 4.12 -0.54
CA MET A 462 20.95 4.47 -1.92
C MET A 462 22.19 3.73 -2.41
N ARG A 463 23.20 3.58 -1.56
CA ARG A 463 24.40 2.81 -1.87
C ARG A 463 24.10 1.34 -2.15
N ARG A 464 23.28 0.67 -1.30
CA ARG A 464 22.90 -0.75 -1.51
C ARG A 464 22.21 -0.97 -2.86
N HIS A 465 21.28 -0.10 -3.22
CA HIS A 465 20.47 -0.25 -4.43
C HIS A 465 21.20 0.20 -5.70
N PHE A 466 21.91 1.32 -5.62
CA PHE A 466 22.42 2.01 -6.82
C PHE A 466 23.96 2.06 -6.91
N GLY A 467 24.68 1.60 -5.88
CA GLY A 467 26.14 1.68 -5.85
C GLY A 467 26.65 2.97 -5.21
N ALA A 468 27.97 2.99 -4.95
CA ALA A 468 28.63 4.10 -4.27
C ALA A 468 28.96 5.26 -5.23
N GLY A 469 28.94 6.48 -4.70
CA GLY A 469 29.48 7.69 -5.34
C GLY A 469 28.45 8.68 -5.86
N HIS A 470 27.14 8.31 -5.87
CA HIS A 470 26.07 9.18 -6.37
C HIS A 470 24.88 9.29 -5.41
N GLU A 471 25.07 8.86 -4.17
CA GLU A 471 23.98 8.76 -3.20
C GLU A 471 23.27 10.10 -2.97
N ASN A 472 24.06 11.18 -2.81
CA ASN A 472 23.52 12.50 -2.52
C ASN A 472 22.80 13.12 -3.72
N GLU A 473 23.28 12.90 -4.93
CA GLU A 473 22.63 13.35 -6.17
C GLU A 473 21.28 12.65 -6.34
N ILE A 474 21.22 11.34 -6.08
CA ILE A 474 19.98 10.56 -6.13
C ILE A 474 19.00 11.06 -5.06
N ILE A 475 19.45 11.24 -3.81
CA ILE A 475 18.61 11.76 -2.72
C ILE A 475 18.08 13.16 -3.06
N SER A 476 18.90 14.04 -3.66
CA SER A 476 18.49 15.35 -4.12
C SER A 476 17.38 15.28 -5.17
N ALA A 477 17.53 14.42 -6.18
CA ALA A 477 16.51 14.21 -7.20
C ALA A 477 15.19 13.66 -6.62
N LEU A 478 15.27 12.69 -5.71
CA LEU A 478 14.09 12.12 -5.04
C LEU A 478 13.43 13.11 -4.06
N SER A 479 14.15 14.13 -3.59
CA SER A 479 13.54 15.19 -2.80
C SER A 479 12.57 16.05 -3.62
N LEU A 480 12.87 16.30 -4.90
CA LEU A 480 11.95 16.97 -5.82
C LEU A 480 10.67 16.13 -6.05
N TRP A 481 10.80 14.80 -6.15
CA TRP A 481 9.64 13.93 -6.25
C TRP A 481 8.82 13.91 -4.96
N SER A 482 9.49 14.00 -3.81
CA SER A 482 8.83 14.14 -2.50
C SER A 482 8.09 15.48 -2.34
N GLU A 483 8.58 16.54 -2.95
CA GLU A 483 7.86 17.82 -3.05
C GLU A 483 6.70 17.74 -4.04
N ALA A 484 6.90 17.05 -5.18
CA ALA A 484 5.91 16.89 -6.22
C ALA A 484 4.62 16.23 -5.70
N ILE A 485 4.72 15.12 -4.95
CA ILE A 485 3.54 14.41 -4.45
C ILE A 485 2.67 15.26 -3.52
N ARG A 486 3.24 16.21 -2.80
CA ARG A 486 2.51 17.13 -1.93
C ARG A 486 1.59 18.10 -2.70
N LEU A 487 1.75 18.16 -4.01
CA LEU A 487 0.91 18.95 -4.90
C LEU A 487 -0.30 18.19 -5.43
N LEU A 488 -0.33 16.86 -5.26
CA LEU A 488 -1.51 16.08 -5.60
C LEU A 488 -2.69 16.48 -4.73
N SER A 489 -3.84 16.58 -5.36
CA SER A 489 -5.14 16.74 -4.70
C SER A 489 -5.75 15.36 -4.45
N PRO A 490 -5.82 14.89 -3.20
CA PRO A 490 -6.31 13.53 -2.91
C PRO A 490 -7.83 13.49 -2.84
N SER A 491 -8.50 13.99 -3.87
CA SER A 491 -9.95 13.99 -4.01
C SER A 491 -10.47 12.67 -4.61
N GLY A 492 -11.76 12.41 -4.49
CA GLY A 492 -12.39 11.22 -5.04
C GLY A 492 -12.24 11.11 -6.56
N GLU A 493 -12.32 12.25 -7.29
CA GLU A 493 -12.13 12.26 -8.74
C GLU A 493 -10.71 11.92 -9.19
N GLU A 494 -9.69 12.16 -8.36
CA GLU A 494 -8.31 11.76 -8.65
C GLU A 494 -8.05 10.30 -8.26
N GLN A 495 -8.41 9.93 -7.05
CA GLN A 495 -8.15 8.60 -6.49
C GLN A 495 -9.09 7.51 -7.05
N CYS A 496 -10.18 7.88 -7.69
CA CYS A 496 -11.09 6.99 -8.41
C CYS A 496 -11.18 7.32 -9.91
N GLY A 497 -10.21 8.02 -10.48
CA GLY A 497 -10.24 8.53 -11.84
C GLY A 497 -8.92 8.40 -12.58
N ALA A 498 -8.65 9.40 -13.40
CA ALA A 498 -7.52 9.41 -14.32
C ALA A 498 -6.16 9.26 -13.66
N PHE A 499 -5.99 9.83 -12.47
CA PHE A 499 -4.71 9.79 -11.78
C PHE A 499 -4.39 8.38 -11.25
N ARG A 500 -5.38 7.68 -10.74
CA ARG A 500 -5.21 6.30 -10.27
C ARG A 500 -5.04 5.29 -11.41
N VAL A 501 -5.78 5.46 -12.51
CA VAL A 501 -5.70 4.55 -13.65
C VAL A 501 -4.46 4.79 -14.49
N GLY A 502 -4.04 6.05 -14.61
CA GLY A 502 -2.92 6.44 -15.46
C GLY A 502 -3.29 6.59 -16.94
N PRO A 503 -2.31 6.50 -17.85
CA PRO A 503 -2.50 6.83 -19.28
C PRO A 503 -3.53 6.00 -20.04
N SER A 504 -4.01 4.90 -19.52
CA SER A 504 -5.09 4.12 -20.13
C SER A 504 -6.50 4.62 -19.76
N PHE A 505 -6.62 5.62 -18.87
CA PHE A 505 -7.93 6.16 -18.49
C PHE A 505 -8.74 6.62 -19.71
N PRO A 506 -10.01 6.18 -19.85
CA PRO A 506 -10.78 6.41 -21.06
C PRO A 506 -11.22 7.86 -21.23
N PHE A 507 -10.98 8.46 -22.40
CA PHE A 507 -11.60 9.71 -22.83
C PHE A 507 -12.73 9.37 -23.77
N SER A 508 -13.95 9.80 -23.46
CA SER A 508 -15.13 9.61 -24.30
C SER A 508 -16.18 10.64 -23.93
N ILE A 509 -16.92 11.15 -24.91
CA ILE A 509 -18.06 12.02 -24.72
C ILE A 509 -19.33 11.18 -24.49
N ALA A 510 -19.50 10.14 -25.29
CA ALA A 510 -20.68 9.28 -25.26
C ALA A 510 -20.66 8.24 -24.12
N GLY A 511 -19.50 7.98 -23.52
CA GLY A 511 -19.34 6.94 -22.51
C GLY A 511 -19.58 5.51 -23.01
N LYS A 512 -19.63 5.30 -24.31
CA LYS A 512 -19.94 4.01 -24.93
C LYS A 512 -18.67 3.30 -25.38
N TYR A 513 -18.01 2.65 -24.45
CA TYR A 513 -16.83 1.82 -24.72
C TYR A 513 -16.85 0.56 -23.85
N LYS A 514 -16.11 -0.45 -24.28
CA LYS A 514 -15.85 -1.64 -23.48
C LYS A 514 -14.40 -1.62 -23.05
N TYR A 515 -14.16 -1.36 -21.79
CA TYR A 515 -12.82 -1.40 -21.21
C TYR A 515 -12.34 -2.86 -21.12
N PRO A 516 -11.08 -3.14 -21.49
CA PRO A 516 -10.55 -4.51 -21.53
C PRO A 516 -10.04 -4.96 -20.14
N ALA A 517 -10.91 -4.92 -19.13
CA ALA A 517 -10.71 -5.47 -17.81
C ALA A 517 -12.00 -6.13 -17.33
N ASP A 518 -11.88 -7.21 -16.59
CA ASP A 518 -13.01 -8.00 -16.12
C ASP A 518 -13.24 -7.87 -14.59
N GLY A 519 -12.35 -7.15 -13.89
CA GLY A 519 -12.38 -7.03 -12.44
C GLY A 519 -13.22 -5.85 -11.91
N CYS A 520 -13.09 -5.64 -10.61
CA CYS A 520 -13.79 -4.58 -9.86
C CYS A 520 -13.48 -3.16 -10.36
N SER A 521 -12.29 -2.95 -10.93
CA SER A 521 -11.83 -1.63 -11.37
C SER A 521 -12.67 -1.05 -12.50
N LYS A 522 -13.28 -1.91 -13.32
CA LYS A 522 -14.07 -1.49 -14.48
C LYS A 522 -15.23 -0.56 -14.13
N GLY A 523 -16.06 -0.92 -13.16
CA GLY A 523 -17.21 -0.11 -12.78
C GLY A 523 -16.83 1.04 -11.84
N TYR A 524 -15.84 0.84 -11.00
CA TYR A 524 -15.51 1.76 -9.93
C TYR A 524 -14.68 2.96 -10.41
N PHE A 525 -13.64 2.72 -11.21
CA PHE A 525 -12.73 3.78 -11.66
C PHE A 525 -13.05 4.34 -13.04
N MET A 526 -13.59 3.50 -13.92
CA MET A 526 -13.80 3.88 -15.31
C MET A 526 -15.14 4.57 -15.55
N ASP A 527 -16.10 4.37 -14.67
CA ASP A 527 -17.46 4.88 -14.84
C ASP A 527 -17.79 6.10 -13.97
N SER A 528 -16.97 6.43 -12.99
CA SER A 528 -17.36 7.37 -11.94
C SER A 528 -16.90 8.81 -12.15
N ALA A 529 -15.67 9.02 -12.60
CA ALA A 529 -15.13 10.37 -12.69
C ALA A 529 -15.01 10.85 -14.15
N TYR A 530 -15.09 12.15 -14.35
CA TYR A 530 -14.88 12.80 -15.65
C TYR A 530 -15.84 12.41 -16.77
N ARG A 531 -17.01 11.84 -16.45
CA ARG A 531 -18.09 11.64 -17.43
C ARG A 531 -19.14 12.75 -17.38
N PRO A 532 -19.61 13.24 -18.53
CA PRO A 532 -20.61 14.31 -18.58
C PRO A 532 -21.95 13.99 -17.93
N HIS A 533 -22.29 12.73 -17.69
CA HIS A 533 -23.64 12.30 -17.29
C HIS A 533 -23.66 11.28 -16.15
N ASN A 534 -22.58 11.12 -15.42
CA ASN A 534 -22.56 10.15 -14.32
C ASN A 534 -23.00 10.79 -13.00
N GLY A 535 -24.25 11.26 -12.97
CA GLY A 535 -24.84 11.88 -11.79
C GLY A 535 -25.39 10.91 -10.76
N THR A 536 -25.06 9.62 -10.80
CA THR A 536 -25.85 8.67 -10.02
C THR A 536 -25.12 8.00 -8.88
N HIS A 537 -23.80 8.01 -8.81
CA HIS A 537 -23.22 7.09 -7.84
C HIS A 537 -22.41 7.68 -6.71
N GLN A 538 -21.94 8.85 -6.72
CA GLN A 538 -21.24 9.41 -5.56
C GLN A 538 -20.90 10.86 -5.83
N THR A 539 -21.60 11.77 -5.18
CA THR A 539 -21.32 13.20 -5.26
C THR A 539 -19.89 13.56 -4.87
N SER A 540 -19.22 12.69 -4.09
CA SER A 540 -17.81 12.84 -3.69
C SER A 540 -16.81 12.59 -4.81
N PHE A 541 -17.19 11.89 -5.88
CA PHE A 541 -16.34 11.62 -7.05
C PHE A 541 -16.56 12.59 -8.22
N ALA A 542 -17.57 13.43 -8.12
CA ALA A 542 -17.88 14.36 -9.20
C ALA A 542 -16.81 15.47 -9.27
N PRO A 543 -16.25 15.75 -10.44
CA PRO A 543 -15.38 16.89 -10.61
C PRO A 543 -16.09 18.18 -10.24
N SER A 544 -15.40 19.08 -9.58
CA SER A 544 -15.92 20.38 -9.19
C SER A 544 -15.31 21.48 -10.04
N GLY A 545 -16.16 22.26 -10.71
CA GLY A 545 -15.72 23.43 -11.47
C GLY A 545 -14.95 24.46 -10.62
N LEU A 546 -15.19 24.52 -9.31
CA LEU A 546 -14.46 25.40 -8.40
C LEU A 546 -13.07 24.84 -8.07
N ARG A 547 -12.93 23.54 -7.85
CA ARG A 547 -11.65 22.89 -7.49
C ARG A 547 -10.74 22.68 -8.68
N MET A 548 -11.31 22.33 -9.83
CA MET A 548 -10.58 21.87 -11.02
C MET A 548 -9.44 22.81 -11.47
N PRO A 549 -9.61 24.14 -11.55
CA PRO A 549 -8.52 25.03 -11.94
C PRO A 549 -7.32 24.99 -10.98
N TYR A 550 -7.58 24.88 -9.67
CA TYR A 550 -6.54 24.78 -8.65
C TYR A 550 -5.83 23.43 -8.71
N GLN A 551 -6.58 22.35 -8.82
CA GLN A 551 -6.04 21.01 -8.97
C GLN A 551 -5.15 20.91 -10.22
N ARG A 552 -5.63 21.42 -11.37
CA ARG A 552 -4.86 21.45 -12.62
C ARG A 552 -3.55 22.23 -12.47
N ALA A 553 -3.60 23.42 -11.86
CA ALA A 553 -2.41 24.25 -11.65
C ALA A 553 -1.38 23.55 -10.75
N ARG A 554 -1.83 22.80 -9.74
CA ARG A 554 -0.98 21.98 -8.87
C ARG A 554 -0.35 20.82 -9.63
N LEU A 555 -1.10 20.13 -10.48
CA LEU A 555 -0.59 19.03 -11.31
C LEU A 555 0.46 19.51 -12.32
N VAL A 556 0.30 20.71 -12.91
CA VAL A 556 1.32 21.31 -13.80
C VAL A 556 2.64 21.56 -13.05
N LYS A 557 2.57 22.07 -11.82
CA LYS A 557 3.76 22.23 -10.97
C LYS A 557 4.36 20.88 -10.57
N MET A 558 3.51 19.89 -10.23
CA MET A 558 3.92 18.54 -9.92
C MET A 558 4.71 17.91 -11.07
N LEU A 559 4.19 18.01 -12.29
CA LEU A 559 4.87 17.53 -13.49
C LEU A 559 6.26 18.15 -13.65
N GLY A 560 6.38 19.48 -13.47
CA GLY A 560 7.67 20.15 -13.57
C GLY A 560 8.70 19.66 -12.55
N LEU A 561 8.29 19.39 -11.31
CA LEU A 561 9.17 18.82 -10.27
C LEU A 561 9.57 17.36 -10.57
N LEU A 562 8.65 16.55 -11.09
CA LEU A 562 8.96 15.17 -11.51
C LEU A 562 9.98 15.16 -12.65
N GLU A 563 9.77 16.01 -13.67
CA GLU A 563 10.70 16.15 -14.80
C GLU A 563 12.08 16.62 -14.37
N GLU A 564 12.15 17.59 -13.44
CA GLU A 564 13.41 18.12 -12.94
C GLU A 564 14.18 17.04 -12.16
N GLY A 565 13.52 16.33 -11.24
CA GLY A 565 14.13 15.22 -10.51
C GLY A 565 14.64 14.12 -11.44
N ARG A 566 13.84 13.73 -12.44
CA ARG A 566 14.26 12.73 -13.45
C ARG A 566 15.48 13.22 -14.27
N LYS A 567 15.50 14.48 -14.70
CA LYS A 567 16.66 15.03 -15.42
C LYS A 567 17.93 15.01 -14.57
N GLN A 568 17.81 15.25 -13.25
CA GLN A 568 18.94 15.10 -12.34
C GLN A 568 19.42 13.65 -12.25
N LEU A 569 18.50 12.68 -12.16
CA LEU A 569 18.86 11.25 -12.21
C LEU A 569 19.54 10.89 -13.54
N GLU A 570 18.98 11.31 -14.66
CA GLU A 570 19.59 11.04 -15.98
C GLU A 570 20.98 11.66 -16.14
N ALA A 571 21.23 12.81 -15.52
CA ALA A 571 22.54 13.49 -15.55
C ALA A 571 23.63 12.72 -14.81
N VAL A 572 23.29 11.89 -13.83
CA VAL A 572 24.21 10.95 -13.15
C VAL A 572 24.73 9.89 -14.12
N GLY A 573 23.93 9.51 -15.13
CA GLY A 573 24.25 8.46 -16.07
C GLY A 573 23.69 7.10 -15.65
N GLN A 574 24.08 6.06 -16.37
CA GLN A 574 23.59 4.71 -16.09
C GLN A 574 24.53 4.01 -15.10
N ILE A 575 24.00 3.60 -13.95
CA ILE A 575 24.75 2.90 -12.89
C ILE A 575 24.52 1.39 -12.99
N ASN A 576 23.26 0.94 -12.82
CA ASN A 576 22.85 -0.46 -12.85
C ASN A 576 21.40 -0.59 -13.33
N ASP A 577 20.87 -1.83 -13.38
CA ASP A 577 19.50 -2.07 -13.84
C ASP A 577 18.45 -1.50 -12.87
N GLU A 578 18.66 -1.57 -11.55
CA GLU A 578 17.74 -0.99 -10.57
C GLU A 578 17.63 0.53 -10.73
N TYR A 579 18.75 1.19 -11.03
CA TYR A 579 18.74 2.62 -11.34
C TYR A 579 18.00 2.92 -12.64
N ALA A 580 18.16 2.07 -13.66
CA ALA A 580 17.39 2.20 -14.90
C ALA A 580 15.88 2.02 -14.68
N TYR A 581 15.46 1.11 -13.79
CA TYR A 581 14.06 0.98 -13.38
C TYR A 581 13.55 2.20 -12.63
N LEU A 582 14.37 2.84 -11.80
CA LEU A 582 13.99 4.08 -11.12
C LEU A 582 13.74 5.22 -12.12
N ILE A 583 14.60 5.39 -13.13
CA ILE A 583 14.41 6.38 -14.20
C ILE A 583 13.15 6.06 -15.02
N ASN A 584 12.94 4.78 -15.39
CA ASN A 584 11.75 4.33 -16.10
C ASN A 584 10.46 4.65 -15.32
N LEU A 585 10.48 4.42 -14.01
CA LEU A 585 9.38 4.76 -13.11
C LEU A 585 9.12 6.28 -13.09
N GLY A 586 10.16 7.12 -13.09
CA GLY A 586 10.04 8.57 -13.20
C GLY A 586 9.31 9.01 -14.48
N HIS A 587 9.71 8.48 -15.64
CA HIS A 587 9.02 8.72 -16.90
C HIS A 587 7.55 8.28 -16.86
N TYR A 588 7.25 7.13 -16.25
CA TYR A 588 5.89 6.64 -16.14
C TYR A 588 5.03 7.53 -15.24
N MET A 589 5.56 7.98 -14.10
CA MET A 589 4.88 8.94 -13.21
C MET A 589 4.54 10.25 -13.94
N GLU A 590 5.45 10.77 -14.78
CA GLU A 590 5.17 11.93 -15.64
C GLU A 590 3.98 11.66 -16.59
N CYS A 591 3.91 10.44 -17.16
CA CYS A 591 2.79 10.07 -18.02
C CYS A 591 1.46 10.01 -17.24
N VAL A 592 1.47 9.53 -16.01
CA VAL A 592 0.28 9.52 -15.13
C VAL A 592 -0.20 10.94 -14.86
N VAL A 593 0.71 11.85 -14.47
CA VAL A 593 0.35 13.27 -14.20
C VAL A 593 -0.15 13.97 -15.46
N THR A 594 0.47 13.71 -16.61
CA THR A 594 0.05 14.26 -17.90
C THR A 594 -1.38 13.82 -18.25
N SER A 595 -1.72 12.54 -18.07
CA SER A 595 -3.10 12.06 -18.25
C SER A 595 -4.07 12.71 -17.29
N GLY A 596 -3.68 12.95 -16.04
CA GLY A 596 -4.50 13.69 -15.07
C GLY A 596 -4.79 15.12 -15.51
N ILE A 597 -3.80 15.83 -16.05
CA ILE A 597 -3.98 17.18 -16.63
C ILE A 597 -4.90 17.13 -17.83
N ASN A 598 -4.62 16.22 -18.79
CA ASN A 598 -5.42 16.05 -20.01
C ASN A 598 -6.88 15.66 -19.68
N ALA A 599 -7.13 14.85 -18.65
CA ALA A 599 -8.48 14.49 -18.22
C ALA A 599 -9.28 15.71 -17.72
N LYS A 600 -8.64 16.63 -16.99
CA LYS A 600 -9.28 17.87 -16.52
C LYS A 600 -9.60 18.80 -17.68
N ASP A 601 -8.66 18.95 -18.60
CA ASP A 601 -8.87 19.77 -19.82
C ASP A 601 -9.97 19.14 -20.70
N TRP A 602 -9.96 17.81 -20.86
CA TRP A 602 -10.99 17.04 -21.57
C TRP A 602 -12.38 17.23 -20.97
N TYR A 603 -12.50 17.07 -19.64
CA TYR A 603 -13.75 17.29 -18.94
C TYR A 603 -14.28 18.71 -19.18
N THR A 604 -13.45 19.72 -19.04
CA THR A 604 -13.82 21.13 -19.22
C THR A 604 -14.33 21.40 -20.63
N ALA A 605 -13.59 20.97 -21.66
CA ALA A 605 -13.93 21.18 -23.04
C ALA A 605 -15.21 20.42 -23.47
N THR A 606 -15.33 19.15 -23.05
CA THR A 606 -16.49 18.32 -23.41
C THR A 606 -17.78 18.72 -22.69
N HIS A 607 -17.71 19.31 -21.49
CA HIS A 607 -18.88 19.87 -20.81
C HIS A 607 -19.35 21.19 -21.42
N ALA A 608 -18.45 21.97 -21.99
CA ALA A 608 -18.80 23.21 -22.70
C ALA A 608 -19.46 22.94 -24.06
N LEU A 609 -19.09 21.86 -24.75
CA LEU A 609 -19.61 21.54 -26.10
C LEU A 609 -21.15 21.46 -26.21
N PRO A 610 -21.88 20.77 -25.31
CA PRO A 610 -23.34 20.66 -25.38
C PRO A 610 -24.07 21.96 -25.13
N VAL A 611 -23.49 22.91 -24.41
CA VAL A 611 -24.12 24.17 -24.02
C VAL A 611 -23.72 25.37 -24.91
N ALA A 612 -22.71 25.19 -25.76
CA ALA A 612 -22.29 26.22 -26.70
C ALA A 612 -23.32 26.44 -27.79
N ASN A 613 -23.75 27.68 -28.01
CA ASN A 613 -24.80 28.03 -28.97
C ASN A 613 -24.25 28.67 -30.26
N ASP A 614 -23.04 29.20 -30.22
CA ASP A 614 -22.38 29.79 -31.40
C ASP A 614 -21.52 28.79 -32.14
N ARG A 615 -21.60 28.80 -33.47
CA ARG A 615 -20.87 27.91 -34.35
C ARG A 615 -19.35 28.05 -34.19
N ASN A 616 -18.87 29.28 -34.03
CA ASN A 616 -17.43 29.53 -33.88
C ASN A 616 -16.91 29.05 -32.51
N GLU A 617 -17.74 29.18 -31.49
CA GLU A 617 -17.42 28.64 -30.14
C GLU A 617 -17.33 27.11 -30.21
N ILE A 618 -18.26 26.45 -30.87
CA ILE A 618 -18.26 25.00 -31.05
C ILE A 618 -16.99 24.53 -31.76
N GLU A 619 -16.63 25.18 -32.89
CA GLU A 619 -15.41 24.82 -33.62
C GLU A 619 -14.15 25.03 -32.75
N LYS A 620 -14.09 26.09 -31.95
CA LYS A 620 -12.99 26.29 -31.00
C LYS A 620 -12.92 25.16 -29.98
N LEU A 621 -14.05 24.74 -29.41
CA LEU A 621 -14.10 23.65 -28.44
C LEU A 621 -13.74 22.31 -29.08
N ILE A 622 -14.16 22.06 -30.33
CA ILE A 622 -13.75 20.86 -31.08
C ILE A 622 -12.23 20.86 -31.31
N CYS A 623 -11.65 21.97 -31.74
CA CYS A 623 -10.21 22.09 -31.93
C CYS A 623 -9.46 21.88 -30.60
N GLU A 624 -10.00 22.38 -29.49
CA GLU A 624 -9.42 22.15 -28.17
C GLU A 624 -9.51 20.67 -27.75
N CYS A 625 -10.64 20.00 -27.97
CA CYS A 625 -10.78 18.58 -27.75
C CYS A 625 -9.78 17.78 -28.62
N GLU A 626 -9.58 18.12 -29.87
CA GLU A 626 -8.60 17.46 -30.76
C GLU A 626 -7.17 17.66 -30.25
N ARG A 627 -6.82 18.87 -29.82
CA ARG A 627 -5.52 19.15 -29.19
C ARG A 627 -5.27 18.29 -27.96
N ILE A 628 -6.29 18.12 -27.11
CA ILE A 628 -6.20 17.29 -25.92
C ILE A 628 -6.05 15.81 -26.29
N LEU A 629 -6.82 15.31 -27.27
CA LEU A 629 -6.70 13.94 -27.76
C LEU A 629 -5.31 13.67 -28.36
N ASP A 630 -4.73 14.63 -29.08
CA ASP A 630 -3.37 14.52 -29.62
C ASP A 630 -2.32 14.50 -28.51
N SER A 631 -2.45 15.38 -27.51
CA SER A 631 -1.60 15.39 -26.31
C SER A 631 -1.64 14.04 -25.58
N GLU A 632 -2.84 13.51 -25.37
CA GLU A 632 -3.01 12.22 -24.70
C GLU A 632 -2.48 11.05 -25.53
N ARG A 633 -2.68 11.09 -26.87
CA ARG A 633 -2.13 10.07 -27.78
C ARG A 633 -0.61 10.00 -27.69
N GLU A 634 0.07 11.14 -27.71
CA GLU A 634 1.54 11.18 -27.55
C GLU A 634 1.96 10.72 -26.16
N ASN A 635 1.20 11.06 -25.13
CA ASN A 635 1.45 10.59 -23.78
C ASN A 635 1.32 9.05 -23.64
N VAL A 636 0.27 8.46 -24.23
CA VAL A 636 0.09 7.01 -24.27
C VAL A 636 1.21 6.31 -25.03
N LYS A 637 1.64 6.88 -26.17
CA LYS A 637 2.80 6.36 -26.94
C LYS A 637 4.10 6.41 -26.13
N ARG A 638 4.28 7.41 -25.27
CA ARG A 638 5.41 7.47 -24.32
C ARG A 638 5.30 6.39 -23.25
N ALA A 639 4.11 6.19 -22.69
CA ALA A 639 3.89 5.22 -21.60
C ALA A 639 4.04 3.76 -22.06
N LEU A 640 3.67 3.43 -23.29
CA LEU A 640 3.67 2.07 -23.82
C LEU A 640 5.04 1.36 -23.68
N PRO A 641 6.15 1.88 -24.20
CA PRO A 641 7.46 1.22 -24.05
C PRO A 641 7.94 1.14 -22.60
N LEU A 642 7.52 2.06 -21.72
CA LEU A 642 7.85 2.02 -20.31
C LEU A 642 7.20 0.81 -19.63
N ALA A 643 5.90 0.60 -19.87
CA ALA A 643 5.17 -0.54 -19.37
C ALA A 643 5.62 -1.88 -20.01
N GLU A 644 6.09 -1.86 -21.26
CA GLU A 644 6.68 -3.04 -21.92
C GLU A 644 8.00 -3.49 -21.30
N CYS A 645 8.73 -2.58 -20.66
CA CYS A 645 10.03 -2.86 -20.04
C CYS A 645 9.94 -3.12 -18.52
N ASP A 646 8.79 -2.88 -17.90
CA ASP A 646 8.58 -3.08 -16.46
C ASP A 646 7.15 -3.52 -16.17
N SER A 647 6.96 -4.81 -16.02
CA SER A 647 5.65 -5.42 -15.77
C SER A 647 5.07 -5.15 -14.36
N ARG A 648 5.79 -4.41 -13.51
CA ARG A 648 5.22 -3.89 -12.25
C ARG A 648 4.28 -2.70 -12.51
N LEU A 649 4.43 -2.02 -13.64
CA LEU A 649 3.64 -0.83 -13.99
C LEU A 649 2.23 -1.21 -14.45
N GLY A 650 1.27 -0.39 -14.09
CA GLY A 650 -0.12 -0.53 -14.49
C GLY A 650 -0.96 -1.52 -13.68
N TRP A 651 -0.41 -2.08 -12.59
CA TRP A 651 -1.15 -2.94 -11.66
C TRP A 651 -1.95 -2.11 -10.66
N ASP A 652 -3.26 -2.34 -10.57
CA ASP A 652 -4.13 -1.72 -9.57
C ASP A 652 -4.23 -2.58 -8.30
N PRO A 653 -4.27 -1.99 -7.10
CA PRO A 653 -4.39 -2.74 -5.85
C PRO A 653 -5.64 -3.62 -5.74
N ARG A 654 -6.63 -3.45 -6.61
CA ARG A 654 -7.75 -4.39 -6.74
C ARG A 654 -7.40 -5.65 -7.52
N MET A 655 -6.10 -5.93 -7.62
CA MET A 655 -5.54 -7.18 -8.12
C MET A 655 -5.77 -7.41 -9.62
N GLU A 656 -5.68 -6.34 -10.42
CA GLU A 656 -5.75 -6.45 -11.87
C GLU A 656 -4.90 -5.38 -12.59
N TYR A 657 -4.50 -5.67 -13.82
CA TYR A 657 -3.85 -4.67 -14.66
C TYR A 657 -4.89 -3.70 -15.21
N VAL A 658 -4.63 -2.39 -15.00
CA VAL A 658 -5.47 -1.30 -15.53
C VAL A 658 -4.71 -0.43 -16.55
N CYS A 659 -3.39 -0.46 -16.56
CA CYS A 659 -2.58 0.38 -17.46
C CYS A 659 -1.33 -0.36 -18.00
N ASP A 660 -1.48 -1.62 -18.35
CA ASP A 660 -0.47 -2.42 -19.03
C ASP A 660 -0.44 -2.14 -20.55
N PRO A 661 0.50 -2.70 -21.31
CA PRO A 661 0.60 -2.48 -22.75
C PRO A 661 -0.69 -2.72 -23.50
N ALA A 662 -1.47 -3.76 -23.16
CA ALA A 662 -2.72 -4.07 -23.85
C ALA A 662 -3.79 -2.98 -23.64
N ARG A 663 -3.88 -2.39 -22.42
CA ARG A 663 -4.80 -1.30 -22.10
C ARG A 663 -4.36 0.01 -22.73
N LEU A 664 -3.05 0.26 -22.81
CA LEU A 664 -2.50 1.41 -23.52
C LEU A 664 -2.78 1.36 -25.02
N GLU A 665 -2.61 0.22 -25.68
CA GLU A 665 -2.98 0.02 -27.08
C GLU A 665 -4.50 0.18 -27.30
N TRP A 666 -5.32 -0.33 -26.37
CA TRP A 666 -6.76 -0.13 -26.42
C TRP A 666 -7.11 1.36 -26.33
N LYS A 667 -6.44 2.12 -25.45
CA LYS A 667 -6.65 3.57 -25.32
C LYS A 667 -6.35 4.31 -26.61
N LEU A 668 -5.28 3.97 -27.34
CA LEU A 668 -4.99 4.58 -28.65
C LEU A 668 -6.15 4.38 -29.63
N ARG A 669 -6.71 3.18 -29.72
CA ARG A 669 -7.88 2.91 -30.56
C ARG A 669 -9.13 3.68 -30.13
N LEU A 670 -9.32 3.85 -28.82
CA LEU A 670 -10.42 4.65 -28.29
C LEU A 670 -10.28 6.12 -28.67
N LEU A 671 -9.09 6.71 -28.53
CA LEU A 671 -8.83 8.11 -28.92
C LEU A 671 -9.12 8.34 -30.39
N ASP A 672 -8.75 7.42 -31.29
CA ASP A 672 -9.07 7.49 -32.72
C ASP A 672 -10.59 7.42 -32.96
N HIS A 673 -11.29 6.52 -32.26
CA HIS A 673 -12.76 6.43 -32.36
C HIS A 673 -13.44 7.72 -31.89
N VAL A 674 -13.01 8.29 -30.76
CA VAL A 674 -13.59 9.52 -30.23
C VAL A 674 -13.40 10.69 -31.21
N GLN A 675 -12.20 10.84 -31.75
CA GLN A 675 -11.88 11.89 -32.71
C GLN A 675 -12.72 11.78 -33.98
N THR A 676 -12.82 10.58 -34.59
CA THR A 676 -13.45 10.36 -35.87
C THR A 676 -14.96 10.16 -35.82
N THR A 677 -15.50 9.78 -34.63
CA THR A 677 -16.91 9.40 -34.52
C THR A 677 -17.68 10.27 -33.54
N GLU A 678 -17.13 10.50 -32.32
CA GLU A 678 -17.88 11.22 -31.27
C GLU A 678 -17.82 12.74 -31.51
N LEU A 679 -16.63 13.29 -31.77
CA LEU A 679 -16.46 14.73 -32.05
C LEU A 679 -17.09 15.14 -33.39
N ASP A 680 -17.06 14.27 -34.40
CA ASP A 680 -17.66 14.56 -35.70
C ASP A 680 -19.17 14.85 -35.63
N LYS A 681 -19.87 14.28 -34.65
CA LYS A 681 -21.29 14.57 -34.44
C LYS A 681 -21.56 16.03 -34.12
N PHE A 682 -20.65 16.71 -33.45
CA PHE A 682 -20.79 18.13 -33.10
C PHE A 682 -20.52 19.06 -34.30
N ARG A 683 -19.92 18.56 -35.38
CA ARG A 683 -19.74 19.30 -36.64
C ARG A 683 -20.99 19.32 -37.49
N LYS A 684 -21.95 18.43 -37.24
CA LYS A 684 -23.16 18.29 -38.04
C LYS A 684 -24.18 19.38 -37.71
N PRO A 685 -24.92 19.93 -38.72
CA PRO A 685 -25.84 21.04 -38.50
C PRO A 685 -26.97 20.74 -37.51
N ASN A 686 -27.44 19.50 -37.46
CA ASN A 686 -28.62 19.09 -36.65
C ASN A 686 -28.27 18.44 -35.30
N ARG A 687 -27.11 18.71 -34.80
CA ARG A 687 -26.65 18.10 -33.50
C ARG A 687 -27.54 18.39 -32.29
N TRP A 688 -28.34 19.49 -32.36
CA TRP A 688 -29.23 19.94 -31.28
C TRP A 688 -30.69 19.53 -31.50
N THR A 689 -31.03 18.79 -32.53
CA THR A 689 -32.35 18.18 -32.62
C THR A 689 -32.47 17.14 -31.50
N ILE A 690 -33.30 17.45 -30.53
CA ILE A 690 -33.70 16.47 -29.51
C ILE A 690 -34.57 15.45 -30.24
N ASP A 691 -34.08 14.22 -30.36
CA ASP A 691 -34.86 13.12 -30.94
C ASP A 691 -36.18 13.01 -30.19
N GLY A 692 -37.29 13.25 -30.89
CA GLY A 692 -38.62 13.15 -30.33
C GLY A 692 -39.40 14.46 -30.16
N ILE A 693 -38.79 15.64 -30.36
CA ILE A 693 -39.53 16.89 -30.47
C ILE A 693 -39.57 17.31 -31.94
N LYS A 694 -40.57 16.85 -32.64
CA LYS A 694 -40.99 17.39 -33.93
C LYS A 694 -42.08 18.42 -33.72
#